data_d0554849ca2511a20817eddfbee0cfe6
#
_entry.id   d0554849ca2511a20817eddfbee0cfe6
#
_cell.length_a   1.000
_cell.length_b   1.000
_cell.length_c   1.000
_cell.angle_alpha   90.00
_cell.angle_beta   90.00
_cell.angle_gamma   90.00
#
_symmetry.space_group_name_H-M   'P 1'
#
loop_
_entity.id
_entity.type
_entity.pdbx_description
1 polymer ?
#
loop_
_entity_poly.entity_id
_entity_poly.type
_entity_poly.pdbx_seq_one_letter_code
_entity_poly.pdbx_strand_id
1 'polypeptide(L)'
;MNHSIKTWFIRQSLDHSKRTIRIMVLLSLILITGLSGNILFVAKWLGEWILPEATTASVFSPAYSEFADQLPHLVIDEDVMKLLPQTIEERVTWENVRAEFGSTDMAFIAFGLKGESVFDEKLLASLWDASRALEELPEIDEIMSISTADRMDSDEGFLEISSLQHSRNLTDDDVRDIEQYLGKLPSLKKRMVGRHGDYVNIMIKPQTDIDNNILRDKMVDIADRFLSDYEIHYGGMPYVFGTIPALMLEDVLILMILGIGIMLTVLGVNFRSSTAVKLVWGVIIISLLSMMGFMSWVVTLTGSEKFHFTMVNSSMPIILLTIAAADGVHILAKFFRELRKQKDVELAVRVTMDRLLLPVFLTSLTTIVAFLSLIFAPIEQFTGYGFTIALGITWAWLLSSLFLPAMIVRHEWDLKSKAVTHLSVIEKIISVYGRNIIRYRKVILSLGSGIVIIAAFGILLVEVEVDFTKFFKPGSEIRDSIDFMNQEMTGVMDIDIRIEGDLKSPDALNKVQAIQEFVDAHPNVYSTFSIVDVIKQMHRTVMDDDPEFETIPESRGKVNNLFTLYSMSGDPDDFSSLVDYDYQTGLITALMGSITTSMIVEFVQDIENMIQSMTGNGIKTTVTGMLVIMRELVDLVIRSAFTSIVVSIFMIFLISWIFFRKGLWALLSVTPLISAVIINFGMMGLFGMELSHVTAILSAIIIGVGVDFALHYIAQYRNISKNGIPSDKLTREVIEDVGYPIILDATSNLGFGALLFSVFVPVQYIGGLLIFAMVSTSVGTLTILAVIAELMKKKLTEN
;
A
#
# COMPACT_ATOMS: atom_id res chain seq x y z
N MET A 1 14.90 19.55 -27.94
CA MET A 1 15.49 20.67 -27.18
C MET A 1 16.17 21.60 -28.17
N ASN A 2 15.87 22.88 -28.12
CA ASN A 2 16.42 23.86 -29.07
C ASN A 2 17.93 24.00 -28.77
N HIS A 3 18.76 24.24 -29.81
CA HIS A 3 20.21 24.42 -29.65
C HIS A 3 20.56 25.46 -28.57
N SER A 4 19.78 26.51 -28.47
CA SER A 4 19.89 27.60 -27.47
C SER A 4 19.74 27.07 -26.01
N ILE A 5 18.76 26.19 -25.76
CA ILE A 5 18.51 25.63 -24.41
C ILE A 5 19.65 24.71 -24.01
N LYS A 6 20.10 23.84 -24.91
CA LYS A 6 21.25 22.96 -24.68
C LYS A 6 22.50 23.74 -24.32
N THR A 7 22.80 24.77 -25.09
CA THR A 7 23.96 25.63 -24.86
C THR A 7 23.84 26.36 -23.51
N TRP A 8 22.62 26.76 -23.12
CA TRP A 8 22.38 27.41 -21.84
C TRP A 8 22.70 26.45 -20.66
N PHE A 9 22.23 25.21 -20.69
CA PHE A 9 22.54 24.22 -19.63
C PHE A 9 24.05 24.01 -19.48
N ILE A 10 24.75 23.80 -20.61
CA ILE A 10 26.21 23.61 -20.61
C ILE A 10 26.92 24.85 -20.06
N ARG A 11 26.50 26.06 -20.44
CA ARG A 11 27.09 27.31 -19.95
C ARG A 11 26.85 27.52 -18.47
N GLN A 12 25.65 27.22 -17.96
CA GLN A 12 25.36 27.36 -16.52
C GLN A 12 26.18 26.38 -15.68
N SER A 13 26.29 25.13 -16.12
CA SER A 13 27.02 24.09 -15.36
C SER A 13 28.55 24.26 -15.40
N LEU A 14 29.10 24.76 -16.50
CA LEU A 14 30.57 24.93 -16.68
C LEU A 14 31.02 26.34 -16.32
N ASP A 15 30.57 27.34 -17.07
CA ASP A 15 31.09 28.72 -16.95
C ASP A 15 30.64 29.40 -15.65
N HIS A 16 29.48 29.04 -15.12
CA HIS A 16 28.89 29.59 -13.88
C HIS A 16 28.74 28.54 -12.76
N SER A 17 29.61 27.53 -12.70
CA SER A 17 29.51 26.37 -11.80
C SER A 17 29.28 26.73 -10.33
N LYS A 18 29.98 27.73 -9.76
CA LYS A 18 29.81 28.17 -8.34
C LYS A 18 28.38 28.69 -8.10
N ARG A 19 27.86 29.48 -9.03
CA ARG A 19 26.51 30.07 -8.94
C ARG A 19 25.45 28.98 -9.05
N THR A 20 25.61 28.08 -9.99
CA THR A 20 24.69 26.94 -10.23
C THR A 20 24.62 26.04 -9.01
N ILE A 21 25.76 25.66 -8.42
CA ILE A 21 25.79 24.86 -7.18
C ILE A 21 25.02 25.56 -6.06
N ARG A 22 25.28 26.88 -5.82
CA ARG A 22 24.59 27.60 -4.73
C ARG A 22 23.09 27.67 -4.96
N ILE A 23 22.64 27.94 -6.19
CA ILE A 23 21.21 28.01 -6.52
C ILE A 23 20.54 26.65 -6.33
N MET A 24 21.14 25.58 -6.85
CA MET A 24 20.55 24.24 -6.71
C MET A 24 20.50 23.79 -5.26
N VAL A 25 21.54 24.06 -4.46
CA VAL A 25 21.52 23.76 -3.02
C VAL A 25 20.45 24.59 -2.29
N LEU A 26 20.34 25.90 -2.57
CA LEU A 26 19.33 26.75 -1.94
C LEU A 26 17.90 26.28 -2.25
N LEU A 27 17.62 25.99 -3.52
CA LEU A 27 16.30 25.49 -3.92
C LEU A 27 15.98 24.11 -3.31
N SER A 28 16.99 23.24 -3.23
CA SER A 28 16.83 21.94 -2.55
C SER A 28 16.55 22.12 -1.05
N LEU A 29 17.25 23.03 -0.39
CA LEU A 29 17.02 23.33 1.02
C LEU A 29 15.61 23.85 1.26
N ILE A 30 15.07 24.71 0.37
CA ILE A 30 13.67 25.17 0.46
C ILE A 30 12.70 23.98 0.40
N LEU A 31 12.91 23.02 -0.49
CA LEU A 31 12.06 21.83 -0.55
C LEU A 31 12.22 20.97 0.72
N ILE A 32 13.45 20.78 1.17
CA ILE A 32 13.76 19.95 2.36
C ILE A 32 13.16 20.54 3.65
N THR A 33 12.95 21.87 3.74
CA THR A 33 12.25 22.45 4.90
C THR A 33 10.85 21.90 5.12
N GLY A 34 10.23 21.26 4.11
CA GLY A 34 9.01 20.50 4.28
C GLY A 34 9.13 19.34 5.30
N LEU A 35 10.34 18.90 5.61
CA LEU A 35 10.61 17.88 6.63
C LEU A 35 10.99 18.48 8.00
N SER A 36 10.75 19.76 8.23
CA SER A 36 11.18 20.43 9.47
C SER A 36 10.56 19.83 10.73
N GLY A 37 9.28 19.47 10.71
CA GLY A 37 8.62 18.74 11.79
C GLY A 37 9.23 17.36 12.00
N ASN A 38 9.42 16.58 10.93
CA ASN A 38 10.07 15.26 11.03
C ASN A 38 11.48 15.31 11.64
N ILE A 39 12.27 16.36 11.31
CA ILE A 39 13.59 16.53 11.89
C ILE A 39 13.50 16.74 13.40
N LEU A 40 12.50 17.49 13.87
CA LEU A 40 12.27 17.69 15.30
C LEU A 40 11.80 16.42 15.99
N PHE A 41 10.93 15.63 15.36
CA PHE A 41 10.52 14.31 15.88
C PHE A 41 11.70 13.36 16.01
N VAL A 42 12.55 13.28 14.98
CA VAL A 42 13.78 12.47 15.03
C VAL A 42 14.74 12.97 16.10
N ALA A 43 14.88 14.28 16.28
CA ALA A 43 15.72 14.86 17.33
C ALA A 43 15.20 14.50 18.74
N LYS A 44 13.88 14.51 18.93
CA LYS A 44 13.23 14.06 20.17
C LYS A 44 13.52 12.58 20.44
N TRP A 45 13.25 11.73 19.47
CA TRP A 45 13.48 10.28 19.56
C TRP A 45 14.95 9.94 19.87
N LEU A 46 15.91 10.59 19.19
CA LEU A 46 17.33 10.43 19.49
C LEU A 46 17.68 10.95 20.89
N GLY A 47 17.06 12.04 21.32
CA GLY A 47 17.23 12.58 22.65
C GLY A 47 16.74 11.62 23.73
N GLU A 48 15.56 11.01 23.52
CA GLU A 48 15.00 9.99 24.42
C GLU A 48 15.90 8.76 24.56
N TRP A 49 16.60 8.40 23.48
CA TRP A 49 17.53 7.26 23.50
C TRP A 49 18.90 7.58 24.14
N ILE A 50 19.37 8.83 24.04
CA ILE A 50 20.73 9.22 24.46
C ILE A 50 20.76 9.91 25.84
N LEU A 51 19.70 10.65 26.19
CA LEU A 51 19.66 11.49 27.38
C LEU A 51 18.93 10.80 28.55
N PRO A 52 19.29 11.09 29.81
CA PRO A 52 18.51 10.65 30.96
C PRO A 52 17.05 11.17 30.92
N GLU A 53 16.10 10.39 31.40
CA GLU A 53 14.65 10.72 31.37
C GLU A 53 14.33 12.10 31.91
N ALA A 54 14.95 12.51 33.04
CA ALA A 54 14.72 13.84 33.62
C ALA A 54 15.16 14.99 32.69
N THR A 55 16.19 14.78 31.87
CA THR A 55 16.69 15.76 30.90
C THR A 55 15.82 15.76 29.66
N THR A 56 15.40 14.59 29.22
CA THR A 56 14.49 14.42 28.07
C THR A 56 13.17 15.12 28.31
N ALA A 57 12.54 14.89 29.46
CA ALA A 57 11.28 15.55 29.84
C ALA A 57 11.37 17.08 29.91
N SER A 58 12.56 17.62 30.27
CA SER A 58 12.76 19.08 30.35
C SER A 58 13.00 19.73 28.98
N VAL A 59 13.70 19.03 28.07
CA VAL A 59 14.07 19.53 26.73
C VAL A 59 12.92 19.30 25.74
N PHE A 60 12.28 18.14 25.78
CA PHE A 60 11.20 17.73 24.86
C PHE A 60 9.85 17.75 25.57
N SER A 61 9.49 18.93 26.10
CA SER A 61 8.18 19.17 26.72
C SER A 61 7.01 18.98 25.75
N PRO A 62 5.75 18.83 26.23
CA PRO A 62 4.58 18.81 25.37
C PRO A 62 4.53 19.97 24.35
N ALA A 63 4.95 21.16 24.76
CA ALA A 63 5.07 22.32 23.87
C ALA A 63 6.07 22.12 22.71
N TYR A 64 7.11 21.30 22.88
CA TYR A 64 8.03 20.95 21.79
C TYR A 64 7.35 20.08 20.74
N SER A 65 6.56 19.09 21.19
CA SER A 65 5.80 18.22 20.27
C SER A 65 4.73 19.02 19.51
N GLU A 66 3.96 19.86 20.22
CA GLU A 66 2.97 20.75 19.61
C GLU A 66 3.59 21.72 18.61
N PHE A 67 4.81 22.25 18.89
CA PHE A 67 5.53 23.06 17.93
C PHE A 67 6.00 22.26 16.71
N ALA A 68 6.45 21.02 16.89
CA ALA A 68 6.86 20.14 15.79
C ALA A 68 5.66 19.80 14.88
N ASP A 69 4.47 19.58 15.46
CA ASP A 69 3.23 19.33 14.73
C ASP A 69 2.77 20.53 13.89
N GLN A 70 3.07 21.76 14.33
CA GLN A 70 2.75 22.97 13.56
C GLN A 70 3.65 23.18 12.35
N LEU A 71 4.80 22.50 12.29
CA LEU A 71 5.73 22.58 11.16
C LEU A 71 5.37 21.58 10.07
N PRO A 72 5.74 21.85 8.80
CA PRO A 72 5.57 20.88 7.74
C PRO A 72 6.24 19.55 8.11
N HIS A 73 5.46 18.47 8.05
CA HIS A 73 5.92 17.11 8.32
C HIS A 73 5.21 16.11 7.41
N LEU A 74 5.78 14.94 7.29
CA LEU A 74 5.19 13.84 6.54
C LEU A 74 4.05 13.22 7.37
N VAL A 75 2.83 13.31 6.89
CA VAL A 75 1.66 12.70 7.52
C VAL A 75 1.55 11.26 7.05
N ILE A 76 1.59 10.33 7.99
CA ILE A 76 1.39 8.89 7.73
C ILE A 76 -0.08 8.58 8.02
N ASP A 77 -0.74 7.90 7.09
CA ASP A 77 -2.17 7.64 7.16
C ASP A 77 -2.51 6.35 6.41
N GLU A 78 -3.21 5.42 7.06
CA GLU A 78 -3.60 4.12 6.50
C GLU A 78 -5.12 3.90 6.53
N ASP A 79 -5.88 4.95 6.46
CA ASP A 79 -7.32 4.83 6.29
C ASP A 79 -7.64 4.29 4.88
N VAL A 80 -8.12 3.04 4.84
CA VAL A 80 -8.49 2.36 3.58
C VAL A 80 -9.61 3.10 2.84
N MET A 81 -10.46 3.83 3.56
CA MET A 81 -11.53 4.61 2.94
C MET A 81 -11.02 5.72 2.05
N LYS A 82 -9.80 6.19 2.30
CA LYS A 82 -9.13 7.19 1.45
C LYS A 82 -8.61 6.62 0.12
N LEU A 83 -8.64 5.31 -0.07
CA LEU A 83 -8.42 4.67 -1.38
C LEU A 83 -9.62 4.91 -2.32
N LEU A 84 -10.83 4.94 -1.75
CA LEU A 84 -12.05 5.12 -2.52
C LEU A 84 -12.32 6.62 -2.76
N PRO A 85 -12.70 7.00 -3.99
CA PRO A 85 -13.18 8.35 -4.25
C PRO A 85 -14.37 8.70 -3.34
N GLN A 86 -14.41 9.93 -2.84
CA GLN A 86 -15.47 10.42 -1.94
C GLN A 86 -16.88 10.37 -2.55
N THR A 87 -16.98 10.21 -3.86
CA THR A 87 -18.25 10.21 -4.62
C THR A 87 -18.82 8.82 -4.87
N ILE A 88 -18.14 7.76 -4.44
CA ILE A 88 -18.63 6.38 -4.60
C ILE A 88 -19.78 6.13 -3.63
N GLU A 89 -20.87 5.53 -4.12
CA GLU A 89 -22.10 5.29 -3.38
C GLU A 89 -21.86 4.41 -2.16
N GLU A 90 -21.02 3.39 -2.29
CA GLU A 90 -20.69 2.45 -1.22
C GLU A 90 -19.96 3.13 -0.06
N ARG A 91 -19.04 4.06 -0.35
CA ARG A 91 -18.37 4.87 0.66
C ARG A 91 -19.35 5.79 1.38
N VAL A 92 -20.18 6.51 0.64
CA VAL A 92 -21.20 7.40 1.20
C VAL A 92 -22.19 6.61 2.06
N THR A 93 -22.59 5.43 1.62
CA THR A 93 -23.47 4.53 2.37
C THR A 93 -22.85 4.09 3.68
N TRP A 94 -21.60 3.65 3.63
CA TRP A 94 -20.86 3.23 4.82
C TRP A 94 -20.67 4.38 5.83
N GLU A 95 -20.30 5.59 5.35
CA GLU A 95 -20.18 6.80 6.19
C GLU A 95 -21.53 7.15 6.85
N ASN A 96 -22.66 7.04 6.12
CA ASN A 96 -24.00 7.28 6.65
C ASN A 96 -24.37 6.25 7.73
N VAL A 97 -24.08 4.96 7.52
CA VAL A 97 -24.34 3.91 8.50
C VAL A 97 -23.53 4.12 9.77
N ARG A 98 -22.26 4.51 9.65
CA ARG A 98 -21.42 4.85 10.82
C ARG A 98 -21.92 6.10 11.57
N ALA A 99 -22.46 7.08 10.86
CA ALA A 99 -23.06 8.24 11.49
C ALA A 99 -24.37 7.91 12.24
N GLU A 100 -25.09 6.88 11.83
CA GLU A 100 -26.36 6.44 12.40
C GLU A 100 -26.18 5.46 13.57
N PHE A 101 -25.26 4.49 13.48
CA PHE A 101 -25.08 3.39 14.43
C PHE A 101 -23.74 3.42 15.18
N GLY A 102 -22.88 4.41 14.94
CA GLY A 102 -21.50 4.43 15.42
C GLY A 102 -20.56 3.63 14.52
N SER A 103 -19.35 3.38 15.00
CA SER A 103 -18.41 2.53 14.25
C SER A 103 -18.99 1.13 14.12
N THR A 104 -18.95 0.57 12.89
CA THR A 104 -19.31 -0.83 12.63
C THR A 104 -18.08 -1.73 12.68
N ASP A 105 -16.88 -1.14 12.51
CA ASP A 105 -15.62 -1.89 12.61
C ASP A 105 -15.33 -2.23 14.06
N MET A 106 -15.00 -3.50 14.33
CA MET A 106 -14.67 -3.99 15.67
C MET A 106 -13.18 -4.33 15.77
N ALA A 107 -12.57 -4.02 16.91
CA ALA A 107 -11.28 -4.55 17.31
C ALA A 107 -11.46 -5.65 18.36
N PHE A 108 -10.51 -6.58 18.44
CA PHE A 108 -10.62 -7.75 19.30
C PHE A 108 -9.33 -7.97 20.10
N ILE A 109 -9.47 -8.38 21.36
CA ILE A 109 -8.40 -8.96 22.17
C ILE A 109 -8.89 -10.33 22.61
N ALA A 110 -8.27 -11.39 22.07
CA ALA A 110 -8.50 -12.76 22.52
C ALA A 110 -7.34 -13.20 23.40
N PHE A 111 -7.64 -13.78 24.57
CA PHE A 111 -6.60 -14.28 25.46
C PHE A 111 -7.05 -15.53 26.22
N GLY A 112 -6.07 -16.32 26.61
CA GLY A 112 -6.31 -17.56 27.34
C GLY A 112 -5.06 -18.43 27.39
N LEU A 113 -5.23 -19.70 27.76
CA LEU A 113 -4.16 -20.69 27.74
C LEU A 113 -4.67 -21.95 27.06
N LYS A 114 -4.01 -22.38 26.04
CA LYS A 114 -4.42 -23.54 25.24
C LYS A 114 -4.71 -24.75 26.05
N GLY A 115 -5.96 -25.24 25.95
CA GLY A 115 -6.43 -26.43 26.67
C GLY A 115 -6.85 -26.19 28.14
N GLU A 116 -6.83 -24.94 28.61
CA GLU A 116 -7.38 -24.54 29.90
C GLU A 116 -8.75 -23.90 29.72
N SER A 117 -9.68 -24.10 30.65
CA SER A 117 -11.01 -23.48 30.56
C SER A 117 -10.94 -21.99 30.84
N VAL A 118 -11.65 -21.16 30.04
CA VAL A 118 -11.81 -19.73 30.34
C VAL A 118 -12.69 -19.44 31.54
N PHE A 119 -13.48 -20.43 31.98
CA PHE A 119 -14.31 -20.33 33.18
C PHE A 119 -13.44 -20.65 34.42
N ASP A 120 -12.57 -19.69 34.72
CA ASP A 120 -11.63 -19.74 35.87
C ASP A 120 -11.65 -18.36 36.57
N GLU A 121 -11.59 -18.39 37.93
CA GLU A 121 -11.67 -17.18 38.74
C GLU A 121 -10.59 -16.15 38.41
N LYS A 122 -9.36 -16.59 38.15
CA LYS A 122 -8.24 -15.68 37.83
C LYS A 122 -8.39 -15.08 36.46
N LEU A 123 -8.77 -15.89 35.46
CA LEU A 123 -8.94 -15.41 34.09
C LEU A 123 -10.08 -14.39 34.03
N LEU A 124 -11.22 -14.65 34.66
CA LEU A 124 -12.35 -13.73 34.73
C LEU A 124 -12.03 -12.47 35.53
N ALA A 125 -11.17 -12.53 36.56
CA ALA A 125 -10.68 -11.35 37.26
C ALA A 125 -9.76 -10.49 36.36
N SER A 126 -8.89 -11.10 35.54
CA SER A 126 -8.05 -10.39 34.58
C SER A 126 -8.90 -9.79 33.46
N LEU A 127 -9.93 -10.49 32.99
CA LEU A 127 -10.90 -10.01 32.04
C LEU A 127 -11.64 -8.75 32.55
N TRP A 128 -12.07 -8.80 33.81
CA TRP A 128 -12.70 -7.66 34.50
C TRP A 128 -11.79 -6.43 34.52
N ASP A 129 -10.54 -6.62 34.97
CA ASP A 129 -9.58 -5.53 35.08
C ASP A 129 -9.29 -4.90 33.71
N ALA A 130 -9.06 -5.74 32.70
CA ALA A 130 -8.79 -5.28 31.32
C ALA A 130 -10.01 -4.59 30.70
N SER A 131 -11.21 -5.18 30.82
CA SER A 131 -12.44 -4.60 30.26
C SER A 131 -12.74 -3.24 30.88
N ARG A 132 -12.63 -3.09 32.22
CA ARG A 132 -12.85 -1.80 32.89
C ARG A 132 -11.82 -0.75 32.51
N ALA A 133 -10.55 -1.13 32.37
CA ALA A 133 -9.51 -0.21 31.91
C ALA A 133 -9.73 0.25 30.47
N LEU A 134 -10.28 -0.61 29.60
CA LEU A 134 -10.64 -0.27 28.23
C LEU A 134 -11.86 0.66 28.18
N GLU A 135 -12.91 0.42 28.98
CA GLU A 135 -14.10 1.27 29.06
C GLU A 135 -13.79 2.71 29.46
N GLU A 136 -12.72 2.94 30.24
CA GLU A 136 -12.28 4.28 30.63
C GLU A 136 -11.62 5.09 29.50
N LEU A 137 -11.31 4.45 28.35
CA LEU A 137 -10.65 5.11 27.24
C LEU A 137 -11.63 5.94 26.40
N PRO A 138 -11.32 7.21 26.13
CA PRO A 138 -12.19 8.06 25.32
C PRO A 138 -12.26 7.65 23.84
N GLU A 139 -11.36 6.80 23.38
CA GLU A 139 -11.33 6.26 22.02
C GLU A 139 -12.30 5.09 21.80
N ILE A 140 -12.90 4.58 22.87
CA ILE A 140 -13.79 3.42 22.83
C ILE A 140 -15.22 3.87 23.05
N ASP A 141 -16.13 3.39 22.22
CA ASP A 141 -17.56 3.61 22.33
C ASP A 141 -18.22 2.56 23.22
N GLU A 142 -17.95 1.30 22.94
CA GLU A 142 -18.56 0.15 23.63
C GLU A 142 -17.58 -1.02 23.73
N ILE A 143 -17.69 -1.77 24.83
CA ILE A 143 -16.97 -3.03 25.04
C ILE A 143 -17.96 -4.16 25.30
N MET A 144 -17.79 -5.24 24.57
CA MET A 144 -18.54 -6.47 24.80
C MET A 144 -17.58 -7.59 25.23
N SER A 145 -17.72 -8.03 26.48
CA SER A 145 -16.99 -9.13 27.08
C SER A 145 -17.90 -9.85 28.10
N ILE A 146 -17.45 -10.96 28.65
CA ILE A 146 -18.21 -11.63 29.73
C ILE A 146 -18.41 -10.68 30.94
N SER A 147 -17.44 -9.76 31.18
CA SER A 147 -17.50 -8.86 32.33
C SER A 147 -18.33 -7.58 32.11
N THR A 148 -18.69 -7.28 30.86
CA THR A 148 -19.49 -6.11 30.50
C THR A 148 -20.88 -6.47 29.97
N ALA A 149 -21.10 -7.73 29.61
CA ALA A 149 -22.37 -8.20 29.08
C ALA A 149 -23.47 -8.19 30.14
N ASP A 150 -24.67 -7.88 29.67
CA ASP A 150 -25.86 -7.94 30.50
C ASP A 150 -26.49 -9.31 30.51
N ARG A 151 -27.00 -9.65 31.66
CA ARG A 151 -27.83 -10.82 31.91
C ARG A 151 -29.27 -10.39 32.02
N MET A 152 -30.16 -11.10 31.33
CA MET A 152 -31.60 -10.89 31.44
C MET A 152 -32.21 -12.05 32.19
N ASP A 153 -32.83 -11.78 33.29
CA ASP A 153 -33.61 -12.74 34.10
C ASP A 153 -35.07 -12.27 34.18
N SER A 154 -35.98 -13.17 34.63
CA SER A 154 -37.38 -12.84 34.83
C SER A 154 -37.74 -13.02 36.31
N ASP A 155 -38.35 -12.01 36.92
CA ASP A 155 -38.97 -12.11 38.22
C ASP A 155 -40.44 -11.74 38.09
N GLU A 156 -41.36 -12.72 38.38
CA GLU A 156 -42.82 -12.55 38.28
C GLU A 156 -43.34 -11.90 37.00
N GLY A 157 -42.63 -12.16 35.84
CA GLY A 157 -42.96 -11.64 34.51
C GLY A 157 -42.42 -10.25 34.20
N PHE A 158 -41.57 -9.70 35.08
CA PHE A 158 -40.76 -8.49 34.82
C PHE A 158 -39.36 -8.90 34.38
N LEU A 159 -38.78 -8.13 33.48
CA LEU A 159 -37.36 -8.29 33.11
C LEU A 159 -36.49 -7.65 34.18
N GLU A 160 -35.55 -8.40 34.70
CA GLU A 160 -34.45 -7.93 35.54
C GLU A 160 -33.16 -7.97 34.72
N ILE A 161 -32.48 -6.82 34.60
CA ILE A 161 -31.24 -6.69 33.87
C ILE A 161 -30.14 -6.44 34.89
N SER A 162 -29.11 -7.28 34.83
CA SER A 162 -27.95 -7.20 35.72
C SER A 162 -26.69 -7.56 34.96
N SER A 163 -25.51 -7.16 35.43
CA SER A 163 -24.24 -7.54 34.81
C SER A 163 -24.02 -9.05 34.91
N LEU A 164 -23.64 -9.71 33.83
CA LEU A 164 -23.35 -11.15 33.79
C LEU A 164 -22.23 -11.51 34.76
N GLN A 165 -21.17 -10.70 34.84
CA GLN A 165 -20.17 -10.73 35.87
C GLN A 165 -20.38 -9.58 36.85
N HIS A 166 -20.84 -9.88 38.07
CA HIS A 166 -21.25 -8.84 39.03
C HIS A 166 -20.09 -8.28 39.87
N SER A 167 -18.94 -8.94 39.92
CA SER A 167 -17.77 -8.50 40.68
C SER A 167 -16.47 -9.03 40.09
N ARG A 168 -15.34 -8.39 40.45
CA ARG A 168 -14.00 -8.82 40.07
C ARG A 168 -13.65 -10.20 40.69
N ASN A 169 -13.99 -10.41 41.96
CA ASN A 169 -13.67 -11.62 42.69
C ASN A 169 -14.91 -12.52 42.72
N LEU A 170 -14.91 -13.53 41.91
CA LEU A 170 -15.97 -14.51 41.78
C LEU A 170 -15.68 -15.74 42.70
N THR A 171 -16.73 -16.44 43.03
CA THR A 171 -16.65 -17.78 43.65
C THR A 171 -16.81 -18.85 42.58
N ASP A 172 -16.42 -20.10 42.88
CA ASP A 172 -16.65 -21.25 41.97
C ASP A 172 -18.13 -21.42 41.57
N ASP A 173 -19.08 -20.99 42.40
CA ASP A 173 -20.51 -21.02 42.11
C ASP A 173 -20.90 -19.94 41.12
N ASP A 174 -20.35 -18.73 41.26
CA ASP A 174 -20.57 -17.64 40.31
C ASP A 174 -20.01 -17.98 38.92
N VAL A 175 -18.82 -18.56 38.86
CA VAL A 175 -18.19 -19.00 37.59
C VAL A 175 -19.06 -20.03 36.87
N ARG A 176 -19.59 -21.01 37.61
CA ARG A 176 -20.50 -22.03 37.07
C ARG A 176 -21.82 -21.43 36.60
N ASP A 177 -22.36 -20.45 37.27
CA ASP A 177 -23.57 -19.76 36.87
C ASP A 177 -23.37 -18.99 35.54
N ILE A 178 -22.26 -18.27 35.40
CA ILE A 178 -21.86 -17.60 34.14
C ILE A 178 -21.75 -18.62 32.99
N GLU A 179 -21.07 -19.76 33.21
CA GLU A 179 -20.93 -20.82 32.20
C GLU A 179 -22.29 -21.39 31.78
N GLN A 180 -23.18 -21.64 32.76
CA GLN A 180 -24.53 -22.17 32.49
C GLN A 180 -25.39 -21.17 31.73
N TYR A 181 -25.32 -19.86 32.10
CA TYR A 181 -26.05 -18.79 31.39
C TYR A 181 -25.61 -18.68 29.93
N LEU A 182 -24.30 -18.59 29.68
CA LEU A 182 -23.76 -18.58 28.30
C LEU A 182 -24.06 -19.88 27.54
N GLY A 183 -24.17 -21.02 28.25
CA GLY A 183 -24.57 -22.29 27.65
C GLY A 183 -26.00 -22.29 27.11
N LYS A 184 -26.89 -21.48 27.68
CA LYS A 184 -28.26 -21.27 27.19
C LYS A 184 -28.35 -20.36 25.98
N LEU A 185 -27.32 -19.52 25.71
CA LEU A 185 -27.27 -18.51 24.66
C LEU A 185 -26.09 -18.76 23.69
N PRO A 186 -26.21 -19.75 22.77
CA PRO A 186 -25.10 -20.16 21.92
C PRO A 186 -24.52 -19.04 21.05
N SER A 187 -25.36 -18.12 20.55
CA SER A 187 -24.90 -16.98 19.73
C SER A 187 -24.07 -15.98 20.54
N LEU A 188 -24.46 -15.71 21.79
CA LEU A 188 -23.70 -14.87 22.69
C LEU A 188 -22.37 -15.54 23.09
N LYS A 189 -22.42 -16.84 23.43
CA LYS A 189 -21.24 -17.63 23.77
C LYS A 189 -20.20 -17.63 22.66
N LYS A 190 -20.63 -17.84 21.39
CA LYS A 190 -19.74 -17.84 20.22
C LYS A 190 -18.97 -16.52 20.04
N ARG A 191 -19.51 -15.38 20.45
CA ARG A 191 -18.85 -14.08 20.35
C ARG A 191 -17.82 -13.86 21.46
N MET A 192 -18.08 -14.38 22.65
CA MET A 192 -17.27 -14.12 23.83
C MET A 192 -16.23 -15.19 24.13
N VAL A 193 -16.47 -16.42 23.65
CA VAL A 193 -15.64 -17.58 23.98
C VAL A 193 -15.23 -18.29 22.71
N GLY A 194 -13.96 -18.63 22.61
CA GLY A 194 -13.38 -19.39 21.50
C GLY A 194 -14.00 -20.76 21.33
N ARG A 195 -13.81 -21.36 20.16
CA ARG A 195 -14.44 -22.63 19.77
C ARG A 195 -14.17 -23.79 20.71
N HIS A 196 -12.99 -23.80 21.33
CA HIS A 196 -12.56 -24.86 22.23
C HIS A 196 -12.76 -24.51 23.72
N GLY A 197 -13.22 -23.27 24.02
CA GLY A 197 -13.46 -22.84 25.42
C GLY A 197 -12.19 -22.52 26.20
N ASP A 198 -11.08 -22.31 25.53
CA ASP A 198 -9.76 -22.04 26.09
C ASP A 198 -9.27 -20.58 25.88
N TYR A 199 -10.00 -19.79 25.10
CA TYR A 199 -9.76 -18.36 24.91
C TYR A 199 -11.05 -17.56 25.09
N VAL A 200 -10.95 -16.37 25.68
CA VAL A 200 -12.02 -15.41 25.85
C VAL A 200 -11.76 -14.19 24.98
N ASN A 201 -12.82 -13.56 24.50
CA ASN A 201 -12.76 -12.42 23.61
C ASN A 201 -13.24 -11.12 24.30
N ILE A 202 -12.52 -10.04 24.12
CA ILE A 202 -12.97 -8.69 24.38
C ILE A 202 -13.20 -8.05 23.01
N MET A 203 -14.45 -7.75 22.70
CA MET A 203 -14.85 -7.04 21.49
C MET A 203 -14.91 -5.55 21.80
N ILE A 204 -14.22 -4.75 21.01
CA ILE A 204 -14.05 -3.32 21.23
C ILE A 204 -14.65 -2.58 20.05
N LYS A 205 -15.69 -1.81 20.28
CA LYS A 205 -16.25 -0.87 19.31
C LYS A 205 -15.58 0.48 19.50
N PRO A 206 -14.77 0.94 18.54
CA PRO A 206 -14.13 2.24 18.65
C PRO A 206 -15.12 3.38 18.43
N GLN A 207 -14.79 4.57 18.93
CA GLN A 207 -15.45 5.80 18.53
C GLN A 207 -15.25 6.05 17.02
N THR A 208 -16.19 6.76 16.40
CA THR A 208 -16.03 7.20 15.01
C THR A 208 -14.87 8.20 14.88
N ASP A 209 -14.13 8.11 13.75
CA ASP A 209 -13.07 9.05 13.36
C ASP A 209 -11.87 9.14 14.32
N ILE A 210 -11.57 8.04 15.03
CA ILE A 210 -10.35 7.95 15.85
C ILE A 210 -9.12 7.56 15.02
N ASP A 211 -7.96 7.88 15.59
CA ASP A 211 -6.69 7.35 15.08
C ASP A 211 -6.49 5.90 15.55
N ASN A 212 -6.56 4.96 14.62
CA ASN A 212 -6.39 3.53 14.88
C ASN A 212 -5.03 3.19 15.51
N ASN A 213 -3.97 4.01 15.29
CA ASN A 213 -2.67 3.80 15.93
C ASN A 213 -2.78 4.02 17.43
N ILE A 214 -3.47 5.09 17.84
CA ILE A 214 -3.66 5.43 19.25
C ILE A 214 -4.49 4.34 19.93
N LEU A 215 -5.56 3.90 19.29
CA LEU A 215 -6.39 2.80 19.81
C LEU A 215 -5.55 1.53 20.00
N ARG A 216 -4.83 1.12 18.96
CA ARG A 216 -3.97 -0.07 18.98
C ARG A 216 -2.93 -0.01 20.09
N ASP A 217 -2.23 1.12 20.26
CA ASP A 217 -1.20 1.27 21.27
C ASP A 217 -1.78 1.16 22.69
N LYS A 218 -2.97 1.75 22.92
CA LYS A 218 -3.67 1.64 24.20
C LYS A 218 -4.20 0.24 24.46
N MET A 219 -4.73 -0.44 23.44
CA MET A 219 -5.14 -1.84 23.56
C MET A 219 -3.97 -2.74 23.98
N VAL A 220 -2.82 -2.57 23.35
CA VAL A 220 -1.60 -3.35 23.67
C VAL A 220 -1.11 -3.02 25.09
N ASP A 221 -1.04 -1.74 25.48
CA ASP A 221 -0.59 -1.33 26.83
C ASP A 221 -1.49 -1.92 27.93
N ILE A 222 -2.81 -1.92 27.73
CA ILE A 222 -3.74 -2.54 28.69
C ILE A 222 -3.61 -4.04 28.72
N ALA A 223 -3.49 -4.68 27.56
CA ALA A 223 -3.30 -6.12 27.48
C ALA A 223 -1.99 -6.55 28.17
N ASP A 224 -0.88 -5.87 27.92
CA ASP A 224 0.41 -6.13 28.55
C ASP A 224 0.35 -5.96 30.08
N ARG A 225 -0.45 -5.02 30.56
CA ARG A 225 -0.59 -4.72 31.98
C ARG A 225 -1.42 -5.74 32.76
N PHE A 226 -2.53 -6.21 32.17
CA PHE A 226 -3.51 -7.03 32.87
C PHE A 226 -3.55 -8.49 32.40
N LEU A 227 -3.06 -8.79 31.18
CA LEU A 227 -3.20 -10.08 30.52
C LEU A 227 -1.87 -10.78 30.24
N SER A 228 -0.74 -10.26 30.74
CA SER A 228 0.61 -10.76 30.49
C SER A 228 0.86 -12.23 30.90
N ASP A 229 0.00 -12.81 31.74
CA ASP A 229 0.10 -14.22 32.17
C ASP A 229 -0.52 -15.19 31.13
N TYR A 230 -1.16 -14.68 30.09
CA TYR A 230 -1.90 -15.42 29.07
C TYR A 230 -1.29 -15.27 27.68
N GLU A 231 -1.65 -16.19 26.77
CA GLU A 231 -1.42 -15.98 25.34
C GLU A 231 -2.43 -14.94 24.83
N ILE A 232 -1.95 -13.88 24.16
CA ILE A 232 -2.77 -12.76 23.69
C ILE A 232 -2.73 -12.71 22.18
N HIS A 233 -3.91 -12.58 21.55
CA HIS A 233 -4.06 -12.41 20.13
C HIS A 233 -4.96 -11.20 19.84
N TYR A 234 -4.61 -10.45 18.82
CA TYR A 234 -5.35 -9.26 18.44
C TYR A 234 -6.01 -9.45 17.07
N GLY A 235 -7.14 -8.81 16.86
CA GLY A 235 -7.85 -8.85 15.59
C GLY A 235 -8.71 -7.64 15.31
N GLY A 236 -9.42 -7.71 14.17
CA GLY A 236 -10.28 -6.65 13.68
C GLY A 236 -9.54 -5.59 12.87
N MET A 237 -10.28 -4.94 11.96
CA MET A 237 -9.69 -3.99 11.02
C MET A 237 -9.08 -2.75 11.70
N PRO A 238 -9.65 -2.19 12.80
CA PRO A 238 -9.01 -1.10 13.53
C PRO A 238 -7.61 -1.45 14.06
N TYR A 239 -7.43 -2.67 14.60
CA TYR A 239 -6.11 -3.13 15.04
C TYR A 239 -5.15 -3.33 13.86
N VAL A 240 -5.62 -3.92 12.76
CA VAL A 240 -4.82 -4.13 11.54
C VAL A 240 -4.33 -2.80 10.99
N PHE A 241 -5.24 -1.84 10.78
CA PHE A 241 -4.89 -0.51 10.26
C PHE A 241 -4.04 0.30 11.25
N GLY A 242 -4.28 0.18 12.55
CA GLY A 242 -3.45 0.80 13.58
C GLY A 242 -2.03 0.25 13.64
N THR A 243 -1.79 -0.98 13.18
CA THR A 243 -0.46 -1.61 13.18
C THR A 243 0.38 -1.23 11.95
N ILE A 244 -0.26 -0.96 10.81
CA ILE A 244 0.43 -0.68 9.54
C ILE A 244 1.41 0.50 9.64
N PRO A 245 1.08 1.68 10.21
CA PRO A 245 2.00 2.81 10.24
C PRO A 245 3.28 2.56 11.02
N ALA A 246 3.20 1.84 12.13
CA ALA A 246 4.38 1.47 12.92
C ALA A 246 5.31 0.53 12.11
N LEU A 247 4.74 -0.49 11.48
CA LEU A 247 5.46 -1.41 10.60
C LEU A 247 6.03 -0.71 9.36
N MET A 248 5.32 0.27 8.80
CA MET A 248 5.81 1.06 7.66
C MET A 248 7.06 1.86 7.99
N LEU A 249 7.10 2.51 9.15
CA LEU A 249 8.30 3.27 9.57
C LEU A 249 9.52 2.36 9.69
N GLU A 250 9.36 1.22 10.33
CA GLU A 250 10.42 0.22 10.46
C GLU A 250 10.84 -0.32 9.08
N ASP A 251 9.88 -0.68 8.25
CA ASP A 251 10.10 -1.20 6.89
C ASP A 251 10.88 -0.21 6.03
N VAL A 252 10.44 1.04 5.95
CA VAL A 252 11.10 2.09 5.17
C VAL A 252 12.54 2.30 5.63
N LEU A 253 12.83 2.26 6.94
CA LEU A 253 14.18 2.38 7.45
C LEU A 253 15.06 1.20 7.04
N ILE A 254 14.59 -0.02 7.18
CA ILE A 254 15.30 -1.24 6.75
C ILE A 254 15.56 -1.21 5.25
N LEU A 255 14.52 -0.93 4.46
CA LEU A 255 14.62 -0.86 3.00
C LEU A 255 15.60 0.21 2.55
N MET A 256 15.60 1.37 3.20
CA MET A 256 16.56 2.44 2.92
C MET A 256 18.00 2.03 3.22
N ILE A 257 18.26 1.41 4.36
CA ILE A 257 19.61 0.93 4.71
C ILE A 257 20.10 -0.10 3.67
N LEU A 258 19.24 -1.06 3.32
CA LEU A 258 19.54 -2.09 2.31
C LEU A 258 19.73 -1.48 0.91
N GLY A 259 18.82 -0.61 0.49
CA GLY A 259 18.87 0.07 -0.80
C GLY A 259 20.12 0.92 -0.96
N ILE A 260 20.50 1.66 0.09
CA ILE A 260 21.75 2.41 0.19
C ILE A 260 22.94 1.47 0.05
N GLY A 261 22.98 0.37 0.81
CA GLY A 261 24.05 -0.61 0.76
C GLY A 261 24.23 -1.24 -0.62
N ILE A 262 23.14 -1.67 -1.24
CA ILE A 262 23.14 -2.24 -2.60
C ILE A 262 23.64 -1.18 -3.59
N MET A 263 23.09 0.02 -3.56
CA MET A 263 23.44 1.08 -4.50
C MET A 263 24.90 1.52 -4.36
N LEU A 264 25.42 1.70 -3.13
CA LEU A 264 26.84 2.02 -2.90
C LEU A 264 27.76 0.91 -3.44
N THR A 265 27.36 -0.36 -3.27
CA THR A 265 28.12 -1.49 -3.78
C THR A 265 28.13 -1.48 -5.30
N VAL A 266 26.97 -1.32 -5.94
CA VAL A 266 26.86 -1.27 -7.41
C VAL A 266 27.67 -0.10 -7.98
N LEU A 267 27.52 1.11 -7.42
CA LEU A 267 28.26 2.29 -7.87
C LEU A 267 29.78 2.12 -7.64
N GLY A 268 30.17 1.55 -6.50
CA GLY A 268 31.57 1.32 -6.14
C GLY A 268 32.27 0.36 -7.10
N VAL A 269 31.61 -0.76 -7.41
CA VAL A 269 32.12 -1.76 -8.38
C VAL A 269 32.22 -1.19 -9.78
N ASN A 270 31.24 -0.41 -10.20
CA ASN A 270 31.16 0.14 -11.54
C ASN A 270 32.16 1.28 -11.76
N PHE A 271 32.21 2.26 -10.85
CA PHE A 271 33.07 3.43 -11.05
C PHE A 271 34.48 3.29 -10.53
N ARG A 272 34.71 2.45 -9.53
CA ARG A 272 36.03 2.30 -8.89
C ARG A 272 36.67 3.64 -8.48
N SER A 273 35.82 4.60 -8.15
CA SER A 273 36.15 5.97 -7.73
C SER A 273 35.23 6.42 -6.62
N SER A 274 35.78 6.59 -5.44
CA SER A 274 35.04 7.08 -4.27
C SER A 274 34.39 8.45 -4.51
N THR A 275 35.08 9.34 -5.22
CA THR A 275 34.58 10.67 -5.58
C THR A 275 33.33 10.56 -6.51
N ALA A 276 33.41 9.71 -7.54
CA ALA A 276 32.28 9.51 -8.43
C ALA A 276 31.06 8.99 -7.67
N VAL A 277 31.25 8.00 -6.79
CA VAL A 277 30.19 7.48 -5.93
C VAL A 277 29.59 8.58 -5.05
N LYS A 278 30.41 9.38 -4.37
CA LYS A 278 29.93 10.49 -3.52
C LYS A 278 29.13 11.54 -4.30
N LEU A 279 29.52 11.84 -5.55
CA LEU A 279 28.80 12.81 -6.38
C LEU A 279 27.42 12.32 -6.80
N VAL A 280 27.31 11.06 -7.26
CA VAL A 280 26.00 10.46 -7.60
C VAL A 280 25.15 10.35 -6.34
N TRP A 281 25.77 9.92 -5.23
CA TRP A 281 25.10 9.79 -3.94
C TRP A 281 24.53 11.12 -3.46
N GLY A 282 25.27 12.22 -3.62
CA GLY A 282 24.80 13.57 -3.31
C GLY A 282 23.54 13.94 -4.11
N VAL A 283 23.52 13.63 -5.42
CA VAL A 283 22.32 13.85 -6.26
C VAL A 283 21.13 13.03 -5.74
N ILE A 284 21.33 11.75 -5.43
CA ILE A 284 20.29 10.85 -4.96
C ILE A 284 19.67 11.37 -3.65
N ILE A 285 20.50 11.62 -2.63
CA ILE A 285 20.00 12.06 -1.31
C ILE A 285 19.29 13.41 -1.40
N ILE A 286 19.87 14.38 -2.11
CA ILE A 286 19.23 15.70 -2.27
C ILE A 286 17.88 15.54 -3.00
N SER A 287 17.79 14.70 -4.01
CA SER A 287 16.54 14.45 -4.73
C SER A 287 15.48 13.79 -3.84
N LEU A 288 15.87 12.78 -3.07
CA LEU A 288 15.00 12.06 -2.16
C LEU A 288 14.43 12.99 -1.07
N LEU A 289 15.29 13.71 -0.37
CA LEU A 289 14.86 14.64 0.68
C LEU A 289 14.00 15.78 0.11
N SER A 290 14.31 16.25 -1.10
CA SER A 290 13.50 17.28 -1.77
C SER A 290 12.12 16.75 -2.17
N MET A 291 12.02 15.48 -2.61
CA MET A 291 10.75 14.84 -2.94
C MET A 291 9.88 14.68 -1.70
N MET A 292 10.43 14.13 -0.62
CA MET A 292 9.70 13.92 0.63
C MET A 292 9.27 15.26 1.24
N GLY A 293 10.17 16.26 1.26
CA GLY A 293 9.83 17.58 1.75
C GLY A 293 8.77 18.30 0.90
N PHE A 294 8.78 18.11 -0.42
CA PHE A 294 7.71 18.61 -1.28
C PHE A 294 6.36 17.99 -0.92
N MET A 295 6.31 16.68 -0.70
CA MET A 295 5.09 15.97 -0.30
C MET A 295 4.50 16.58 0.97
N SER A 296 5.33 16.80 1.99
CA SER A 296 4.93 17.45 3.24
C SER A 296 4.45 18.88 3.03
N TRP A 297 5.13 19.67 2.16
CA TRP A 297 4.69 21.02 1.82
C TRP A 297 3.31 21.04 1.17
N VAL A 298 3.01 20.10 0.27
CA VAL A 298 1.69 20.04 -0.35
C VAL A 298 0.61 19.76 0.69
N VAL A 299 0.82 18.81 1.59
CA VAL A 299 -0.14 18.53 2.68
C VAL A 299 -0.34 19.78 3.54
N THR A 300 0.73 20.40 4.02
CA THR A 300 0.67 21.58 4.88
C THR A 300 -0.04 22.77 4.22
N LEU A 301 0.17 22.99 2.93
CA LEU A 301 -0.38 24.16 2.21
C LEU A 301 -1.80 23.94 1.70
N THR A 302 -2.17 22.71 1.38
CA THR A 302 -3.46 22.40 0.71
C THR A 302 -4.42 21.58 1.55
N GLY A 303 -3.93 20.92 2.62
CA GLY A 303 -4.70 19.95 3.40
C GLY A 303 -5.08 18.69 2.60
N SER A 304 -4.41 18.42 1.47
CA SER A 304 -4.80 17.32 0.57
C SER A 304 -4.34 15.97 1.11
N GLU A 305 -5.28 15.13 1.47
CA GLU A 305 -5.05 13.74 1.92
C GLU A 305 -4.41 12.85 0.85
N LYS A 306 -4.55 13.20 -0.45
CA LYS A 306 -3.93 12.47 -1.58
C LYS A 306 -2.40 12.38 -1.47
N PHE A 307 -1.78 13.25 -0.67
CA PHE A 307 -0.35 13.32 -0.44
C PHE A 307 0.06 12.80 0.95
N HIS A 308 -0.83 12.14 1.68
CA HIS A 308 -0.45 11.41 2.89
C HIS A 308 0.45 10.22 2.52
N PHE A 309 1.35 9.87 3.43
CA PHE A 309 2.27 8.76 3.22
C PHE A 309 1.60 7.46 3.67
N THR A 310 1.30 6.59 2.72
CA THR A 310 0.58 5.33 2.91
C THR A 310 1.47 4.14 2.59
N MET A 311 1.00 2.92 2.81
CA MET A 311 1.71 1.69 2.44
C MET A 311 2.11 1.67 0.95
N VAL A 312 1.25 2.20 0.06
CA VAL A 312 1.57 2.37 -1.37
C VAL A 312 2.85 3.18 -1.55
N ASN A 313 3.04 4.18 -0.70
CA ASN A 313 4.16 5.13 -0.78
C ASN A 313 5.47 4.58 -0.17
N SER A 314 5.44 3.48 0.60
CA SER A 314 6.63 2.89 1.21
C SER A 314 7.71 2.50 0.19
N SER A 315 7.30 2.18 -1.04
CA SER A 315 8.21 1.89 -2.15
C SER A 315 8.88 3.13 -2.77
N MET A 316 8.31 4.33 -2.62
CA MET A 316 8.78 5.57 -3.26
C MET A 316 10.27 5.88 -3.01
N PRO A 317 10.78 5.80 -1.76
CA PRO A 317 12.18 6.16 -1.49
C PRO A 317 13.15 5.29 -2.28
N ILE A 318 12.90 3.98 -2.36
CA ILE A 318 13.76 3.03 -3.09
C ILE A 318 13.63 3.23 -4.60
N ILE A 319 12.42 3.50 -5.09
CA ILE A 319 12.18 3.76 -6.51
C ILE A 319 12.92 5.02 -6.94
N LEU A 320 12.78 6.13 -6.22
CA LEU A 320 13.50 7.36 -6.56
C LEU A 320 15.01 7.20 -6.40
N LEU A 321 15.49 6.53 -5.33
CA LEU A 321 16.91 6.25 -5.12
C LEU A 321 17.50 5.56 -6.34
N THR A 322 16.81 4.59 -6.90
CA THR A 322 17.26 3.81 -8.04
C THR A 322 17.20 4.61 -9.35
N ILE A 323 16.09 5.30 -9.62
CA ILE A 323 15.91 6.10 -10.85
C ILE A 323 16.85 7.31 -10.87
N ALA A 324 16.99 8.02 -9.75
CA ALA A 324 17.87 9.19 -9.65
C ALA A 324 19.36 8.84 -9.85
N ALA A 325 19.76 7.60 -9.57
CA ALA A 325 21.09 7.11 -9.84
C ALA A 325 21.38 6.98 -11.34
N ALA A 326 20.41 6.57 -12.15
CA ALA A 326 20.57 6.25 -13.56
C ALA A 326 21.18 7.42 -14.36
N ASP A 327 20.62 8.62 -14.25
CA ASP A 327 21.14 9.80 -14.94
C ASP A 327 22.58 10.11 -14.57
N GLY A 328 22.89 10.06 -13.27
CA GLY A 328 24.24 10.28 -12.75
C GLY A 328 25.25 9.24 -13.23
N VAL A 329 24.81 7.99 -13.31
CA VAL A 329 25.62 6.85 -13.81
C VAL A 329 25.95 7.05 -15.28
N HIS A 330 24.97 7.40 -16.11
CA HIS A 330 25.18 7.66 -17.53
C HIS A 330 26.16 8.81 -17.77
N ILE A 331 26.00 9.92 -17.05
CA ILE A 331 26.86 11.09 -17.19
C ILE A 331 28.30 10.76 -16.78
N LEU A 332 28.50 10.11 -15.62
CA LEU A 332 29.84 9.77 -15.16
C LEU A 332 30.53 8.70 -16.03
N ALA A 333 29.80 7.68 -16.46
CA ALA A 333 30.35 6.66 -17.36
C ALA A 333 30.85 7.29 -18.66
N LYS A 334 30.09 8.21 -19.26
CA LYS A 334 30.49 8.93 -20.46
C LYS A 334 31.63 9.91 -20.19
N PHE A 335 31.58 10.62 -19.07
CA PHE A 335 32.65 11.51 -18.63
C PHE A 335 34.00 10.80 -18.54
N PHE A 336 34.06 9.65 -17.84
CA PHE A 336 35.30 8.89 -17.74
C PHE A 336 35.81 8.40 -19.09
N ARG A 337 34.90 8.01 -20.01
CA ARG A 337 35.25 7.61 -21.39
C ARG A 337 35.82 8.80 -22.18
N GLU A 338 35.24 9.99 -22.07
CA GLU A 338 35.75 11.18 -22.74
C GLU A 338 37.02 11.72 -22.05
N LEU A 339 37.13 11.66 -20.72
CA LEU A 339 38.32 12.05 -19.98
C LEU A 339 39.56 11.24 -20.39
N ARG A 340 39.41 9.93 -20.65
CA ARG A 340 40.46 9.07 -21.22
C ARG A 340 41.00 9.56 -22.55
N LYS A 341 40.11 10.13 -23.40
CA LYS A 341 40.47 10.63 -24.74
C LYS A 341 41.04 12.02 -24.70
N GLN A 342 40.39 12.92 -23.99
CA GLN A 342 40.68 14.36 -24.01
C GLN A 342 41.77 14.76 -23.04
N LYS A 343 41.95 14.03 -21.93
CA LYS A 343 42.87 14.33 -20.81
C LYS A 343 42.64 15.72 -20.19
N ASP A 344 41.52 16.32 -20.47
CA ASP A 344 41.09 17.63 -19.97
C ASP A 344 39.67 17.47 -19.39
N VAL A 345 39.48 17.87 -18.14
CA VAL A 345 38.26 17.70 -17.39
C VAL A 345 37.11 18.54 -17.97
N GLU A 346 37.37 19.82 -18.24
CA GLU A 346 36.34 20.72 -18.73
C GLU A 346 35.87 20.34 -20.13
N LEU A 347 36.81 20.00 -21.01
CA LEU A 347 36.49 19.52 -22.36
C LEU A 347 35.74 18.20 -22.31
N ALA A 348 36.13 17.26 -21.45
CA ALA A 348 35.46 15.99 -21.28
C ALA A 348 34.00 16.18 -20.80
N VAL A 349 33.75 17.04 -19.83
CA VAL A 349 32.38 17.35 -19.36
C VAL A 349 31.58 18.04 -20.47
N ARG A 350 32.16 19.02 -21.18
CA ARG A 350 31.49 19.72 -22.29
C ARG A 350 31.04 18.75 -23.38
N VAL A 351 31.91 17.84 -23.80
CA VAL A 351 31.58 16.81 -24.81
C VAL A 351 30.54 15.81 -24.29
N THR A 352 30.64 15.42 -23.00
CA THR A 352 29.68 14.53 -22.35
C THR A 352 28.29 15.15 -22.33
N MET A 353 28.15 16.36 -21.85
CA MET A 353 26.88 17.07 -21.75
C MET A 353 26.31 17.41 -23.15
N ASP A 354 27.17 17.74 -24.12
CA ASP A 354 26.72 17.96 -25.49
C ASP A 354 26.07 16.72 -26.10
N ARG A 355 26.52 15.53 -25.74
CA ARG A 355 25.98 14.26 -26.28
C ARG A 355 24.84 13.69 -25.47
N LEU A 356 24.87 13.82 -24.14
CA LEU A 356 23.92 13.14 -23.25
C LEU A 356 22.75 14.00 -22.79
N LEU A 357 22.85 15.33 -22.74
CA LEU A 357 21.80 16.17 -22.16
C LEU A 357 20.41 15.92 -22.80
N LEU A 358 20.38 15.71 -24.11
CA LEU A 358 19.12 15.47 -24.80
C LEU A 358 18.55 14.07 -24.60
N PRO A 359 19.33 12.97 -24.70
CA PRO A 359 18.87 11.64 -24.29
C PRO A 359 18.38 11.59 -22.85
N VAL A 360 19.15 12.09 -21.89
CA VAL A 360 18.79 12.11 -20.46
C VAL A 360 17.51 12.94 -20.22
N PHE A 361 17.34 14.07 -20.88
CA PHE A 361 16.09 14.83 -20.82
C PHE A 361 14.89 14.01 -21.32
N LEU A 362 15.06 13.28 -22.42
CA LEU A 362 13.99 12.52 -23.02
C LEU A 362 13.58 11.33 -22.12
N THR A 363 14.55 10.62 -21.57
CA THR A 363 14.30 9.52 -20.63
C THR A 363 13.61 10.03 -19.36
N SER A 364 14.16 11.04 -18.70
CA SER A 364 13.51 11.62 -17.51
C SER A 364 12.10 12.14 -17.83
N LEU A 365 11.87 12.77 -18.99
CA LEU A 365 10.54 13.25 -19.39
C LEU A 365 9.54 12.09 -19.57
N THR A 366 9.95 11.00 -20.21
CA THR A 366 9.06 9.85 -20.41
C THR A 366 8.73 9.17 -19.11
N THR A 367 9.68 9.07 -18.19
CA THR A 367 9.46 8.51 -16.83
C THR A 367 8.54 9.42 -16.00
N ILE A 368 8.76 10.75 -16.01
CA ILE A 368 7.87 11.73 -15.37
C ILE A 368 6.43 11.55 -15.87
N VAL A 369 6.24 11.47 -17.17
CA VAL A 369 4.90 11.34 -17.77
C VAL A 369 4.26 9.99 -17.46
N ALA A 370 5.05 8.92 -17.37
CA ALA A 370 4.55 7.63 -16.95
C ALA A 370 4.01 7.66 -15.50
N PHE A 371 4.72 8.30 -14.57
CA PHE A 371 4.21 8.49 -13.21
C PHE A 371 3.02 9.46 -13.15
N LEU A 372 3.03 10.53 -13.93
CA LEU A 372 1.88 11.44 -14.02
C LEU A 372 0.62 10.78 -14.60
N SER A 373 0.74 9.66 -15.34
CA SER A 373 -0.42 8.91 -15.81
C SER A 373 -1.28 8.35 -14.69
N LEU A 374 -0.70 8.15 -13.50
CA LEU A 374 -1.42 7.71 -12.30
C LEU A 374 -2.49 8.72 -11.82
N ILE A 375 -2.40 9.98 -12.23
CA ILE A 375 -3.44 11.00 -11.96
C ILE A 375 -4.79 10.63 -12.59
N PHE A 376 -4.77 9.84 -13.66
CA PHE A 376 -5.98 9.38 -14.36
C PHE A 376 -6.53 8.08 -13.78
N ALA A 377 -5.84 7.47 -12.82
CA ALA A 377 -6.33 6.29 -12.12
C ALA A 377 -7.43 6.67 -11.12
N PRO A 378 -8.48 5.83 -10.96
CA PRO A 378 -9.57 6.12 -10.04
C PRO A 378 -9.18 6.09 -8.56
N ILE A 379 -8.14 5.36 -8.16
CA ILE A 379 -7.64 5.35 -6.77
C ILE A 379 -6.99 6.70 -6.45
N GLU A 380 -7.52 7.42 -5.47
CA GLU A 380 -7.11 8.80 -5.18
C GLU A 380 -5.65 8.96 -4.75
N GLN A 381 -5.13 8.03 -3.97
CA GLN A 381 -3.73 8.03 -3.50
C GLN A 381 -2.72 7.93 -4.65
N PHE A 382 -3.09 7.33 -5.79
CA PHE A 382 -2.22 7.25 -6.96
C PHE A 382 -1.88 8.61 -7.55
N THR A 383 -2.76 9.60 -7.39
CA THR A 383 -2.49 10.99 -7.78
C THR A 383 -1.31 11.56 -7.00
N GLY A 384 -1.34 11.45 -5.68
CA GLY A 384 -0.25 11.92 -4.81
C GLY A 384 1.06 11.18 -5.08
N TYR A 385 0.99 9.85 -5.22
CA TYR A 385 2.12 9.00 -5.56
C TYR A 385 2.79 9.45 -6.87
N GLY A 386 2.01 9.50 -7.95
CA GLY A 386 2.51 9.83 -9.28
C GLY A 386 3.10 11.22 -9.36
N PHE A 387 2.45 12.21 -8.74
CA PHE A 387 2.91 13.59 -8.74
C PHE A 387 4.20 13.77 -7.91
N THR A 388 4.27 13.15 -6.74
CA THR A 388 5.44 13.23 -5.85
C THR A 388 6.68 12.61 -6.50
N ILE A 389 6.59 11.41 -7.08
CA ILE A 389 7.71 10.79 -7.79
C ILE A 389 8.09 11.58 -9.04
N ALA A 390 7.11 12.06 -9.82
CA ALA A 390 7.37 12.87 -11.01
C ALA A 390 8.18 14.13 -10.67
N LEU A 391 7.88 14.78 -9.55
CA LEU A 391 8.67 15.89 -9.04
C LEU A 391 10.06 15.43 -8.59
N GLY A 392 10.17 14.33 -7.87
CA GLY A 392 11.44 13.75 -7.46
C GLY A 392 12.37 13.48 -8.64
N ILE A 393 11.84 12.88 -9.72
CA ILE A 393 12.58 12.63 -10.97
C ILE A 393 12.95 13.92 -11.66
N THR A 394 12.04 14.89 -11.72
CA THR A 394 12.33 16.22 -12.29
C THR A 394 13.50 16.88 -11.56
N TRP A 395 13.49 16.79 -10.23
CA TRP A 395 14.56 17.34 -9.40
C TRP A 395 15.87 16.59 -9.59
N ALA A 396 15.84 15.27 -9.65
CA ALA A 396 17.01 14.42 -9.94
C ALA A 396 17.62 14.74 -11.30
N TRP A 397 16.79 14.93 -12.34
CA TRP A 397 17.23 15.34 -13.66
C TRP A 397 17.90 16.73 -13.63
N LEU A 398 17.30 17.71 -12.94
CA LEU A 398 17.90 19.05 -12.81
C LEU A 398 19.26 18.99 -12.09
N LEU A 399 19.36 18.22 -11.00
CA LEU A 399 20.62 18.02 -10.26
C LEU A 399 21.66 17.30 -11.13
N SER A 400 21.26 16.24 -11.84
CA SER A 400 22.15 15.52 -12.75
C SER A 400 22.62 16.36 -13.95
N SER A 401 21.76 17.27 -14.44
CA SER A 401 22.07 18.09 -15.63
C SER A 401 22.81 19.40 -15.32
N LEU A 402 22.65 19.94 -14.11
CA LEU A 402 23.24 21.23 -13.71
C LEU A 402 24.26 21.11 -12.58
N PHE A 403 23.86 20.46 -11.46
CA PHE A 403 24.68 20.38 -10.25
C PHE A 403 25.83 19.38 -10.42
N LEU A 404 25.58 18.18 -10.90
CA LEU A 404 26.59 17.14 -11.09
C LEU A 404 27.74 17.57 -12.02
N PRO A 405 27.49 18.07 -13.23
CA PRO A 405 28.56 18.56 -14.11
C PRO A 405 29.35 19.74 -13.52
N ALA A 406 28.66 20.66 -12.80
CA ALA A 406 29.33 21.76 -12.10
C ALA A 406 30.27 21.27 -10.97
N MET A 407 29.89 20.18 -10.27
CA MET A 407 30.76 19.56 -9.27
C MET A 407 31.93 18.81 -9.90
N ILE A 408 31.69 18.09 -11.01
CA ILE A 408 32.75 17.35 -11.75
C ILE A 408 33.87 18.29 -12.20
N VAL A 409 33.55 19.45 -12.79
CA VAL A 409 34.54 20.43 -13.28
C VAL A 409 35.36 21.02 -12.15
N ARG A 410 34.82 21.11 -10.96
CA ARG A 410 35.53 21.71 -9.81
C ARG A 410 36.41 20.73 -9.02
N HIS A 411 36.28 19.43 -9.36
CA HIS A 411 37.06 18.39 -8.69
C HIS A 411 38.35 18.09 -9.47
N GLU A 412 39.48 17.95 -8.76
CA GLU A 412 40.75 17.51 -9.35
C GLU A 412 40.74 16.00 -9.52
N TRP A 413 40.73 15.54 -10.78
CA TRP A 413 40.66 14.10 -11.11
C TRP A 413 42.08 13.56 -11.36
N ASP A 414 42.39 12.44 -10.69
CA ASP A 414 43.60 11.67 -10.99
C ASP A 414 43.44 10.90 -12.31
N LEU A 415 44.13 11.37 -13.34
CA LEU A 415 44.13 10.77 -14.67
C LEU A 415 44.74 9.36 -14.73
N LYS A 416 45.54 8.99 -13.69
CA LYS A 416 46.17 7.66 -13.57
C LYS A 416 45.29 6.68 -12.82
N SER A 417 44.14 7.11 -12.28
CA SER A 417 43.24 6.26 -11.48
C SER A 417 42.69 5.09 -12.30
N LYS A 418 42.36 3.98 -11.61
CA LYS A 418 41.74 2.80 -12.23
C LYS A 418 40.39 3.12 -12.91
N ALA A 419 39.67 4.11 -12.42
CA ALA A 419 38.41 4.61 -13.02
C ALA A 419 38.61 5.13 -14.46
N VAL A 420 39.75 5.81 -14.68
CA VAL A 420 40.06 6.38 -16.00
C VAL A 420 40.76 5.37 -16.91
N THR A 421 41.62 4.48 -16.42
CA THR A 421 42.52 3.65 -17.24
C THR A 421 41.98 2.29 -17.61
N HIS A 422 41.05 1.70 -16.85
CA HIS A 422 40.55 0.33 -17.09
C HIS A 422 39.32 0.30 -18.02
N LEU A 423 39.38 -0.59 -19.02
CA LEU A 423 38.22 -1.03 -19.83
C LEU A 423 37.43 -2.10 -19.05
N SER A 424 36.11 -1.98 -19.02
CA SER A 424 35.24 -2.98 -18.38
C SER A 424 35.27 -4.30 -19.15
N VAL A 425 35.21 -5.43 -18.43
CA VAL A 425 35.03 -6.76 -19.02
C VAL A 425 33.73 -6.83 -19.82
N ILE A 426 32.70 -6.11 -19.40
CA ILE A 426 31.39 -6.01 -20.05
C ILE A 426 31.53 -5.43 -21.45
N GLU A 427 32.39 -4.42 -21.69
CA GLU A 427 32.61 -3.85 -23.03
C GLU A 427 33.14 -4.90 -24.03
N LYS A 428 33.97 -5.89 -23.59
CA LYS A 428 34.46 -6.99 -24.42
C LYS A 428 33.35 -8.01 -24.76
N ILE A 429 32.49 -8.32 -23.78
CA ILE A 429 31.37 -9.26 -23.97
C ILE A 429 30.39 -8.70 -25.01
N ILE A 430 30.06 -7.40 -24.92
CA ILE A 430 29.12 -6.73 -25.82
C ILE A 430 29.57 -6.78 -27.28
N SER A 431 30.88 -6.65 -27.58
CA SER A 431 31.36 -6.69 -28.95
C SER A 431 31.16 -8.09 -29.59
N VAL A 432 31.27 -9.15 -28.79
CA VAL A 432 30.99 -10.53 -29.24
C VAL A 432 29.49 -10.75 -29.40
N TYR A 433 28.72 -10.20 -28.51
CA TYR A 433 27.27 -10.28 -28.47
C TYR A 433 26.63 -9.64 -29.71
N GLY A 434 27.04 -8.40 -30.07
CA GLY A 434 26.52 -7.69 -31.23
C GLY A 434 26.67 -8.43 -32.56
N ARG A 435 27.76 -9.26 -32.73
CA ARG A 435 27.93 -10.14 -33.89
C ARG A 435 26.95 -11.29 -33.93
N ASN A 436 26.65 -11.88 -32.78
CA ASN A 436 25.82 -13.06 -32.68
C ASN A 436 24.33 -12.77 -32.87
N ILE A 437 23.85 -11.60 -32.44
CA ILE A 437 22.44 -11.20 -32.58
C ILE A 437 21.99 -11.19 -34.03
N ILE A 438 22.79 -10.64 -34.94
CA ILE A 438 22.46 -10.61 -36.37
C ILE A 438 22.42 -12.02 -36.96
N ARG A 439 23.34 -12.89 -36.52
CA ARG A 439 23.41 -14.28 -36.97
C ARG A 439 22.19 -15.11 -36.57
N TYR A 440 21.71 -14.95 -35.32
CA TYR A 440 20.63 -15.77 -34.76
C TYR A 440 19.26 -15.03 -34.73
N ARG A 441 19.08 -14.01 -35.57
CA ARG A 441 17.89 -13.12 -35.57
C ARG A 441 16.53 -13.84 -35.60
N LYS A 442 16.42 -14.97 -36.40
CA LYS A 442 15.16 -15.71 -36.48
C LYS A 442 14.86 -16.45 -35.18
N VAL A 443 15.87 -17.03 -34.55
CA VAL A 443 15.75 -17.75 -33.27
C VAL A 443 15.37 -16.77 -32.16
N ILE A 444 15.99 -15.59 -32.12
CA ILE A 444 15.73 -14.57 -31.14
C ILE A 444 14.26 -14.07 -31.23
N LEU A 445 13.77 -13.80 -32.46
CA LEU A 445 12.38 -13.39 -32.65
C LEU A 445 11.40 -14.50 -32.27
N SER A 446 11.69 -15.75 -32.67
CA SER A 446 10.82 -16.89 -32.36
C SER A 446 10.72 -17.13 -30.85
N LEU A 447 11.87 -17.13 -30.14
CA LEU A 447 11.93 -17.29 -28.69
C LEU A 447 11.24 -16.09 -27.97
N GLY A 448 11.55 -14.87 -28.38
CA GLY A 448 10.95 -13.68 -27.78
C GLY A 448 9.43 -13.64 -27.97
N SER A 449 8.95 -13.94 -29.19
CA SER A 449 7.50 -14.03 -29.43
C SER A 449 6.86 -15.17 -28.63
N GLY A 450 7.53 -16.32 -28.51
CA GLY A 450 7.08 -17.45 -27.71
C GLY A 450 6.92 -17.07 -26.23
N ILE A 451 7.90 -16.37 -25.65
CA ILE A 451 7.84 -15.88 -24.26
C ILE A 451 6.66 -14.91 -24.08
N VAL A 452 6.47 -13.96 -25.00
CA VAL A 452 5.35 -13.00 -24.91
C VAL A 452 4.00 -13.73 -25.01
N ILE A 453 3.87 -14.74 -25.87
CA ILE A 453 2.63 -15.52 -26.00
C ILE A 453 2.35 -16.32 -24.72
N ILE A 454 3.35 -17.00 -24.16
CA ILE A 454 3.19 -17.74 -22.89
C ILE A 454 2.80 -16.78 -21.77
N ALA A 455 3.46 -15.63 -21.69
CA ALA A 455 3.13 -14.62 -20.69
C ALA A 455 1.72 -14.06 -20.89
N ALA A 456 1.26 -13.87 -22.13
CA ALA A 456 -0.12 -13.42 -22.39
C ALA A 456 -1.17 -14.42 -21.86
N PHE A 457 -0.91 -15.71 -21.91
CA PHE A 457 -1.75 -16.71 -21.24
C PHE A 457 -1.64 -16.61 -19.70
N GLY A 458 -0.46 -16.30 -19.18
CA GLY A 458 -0.28 -16.09 -17.75
C GLY A 458 -1.12 -14.92 -17.18
N ILE A 459 -1.40 -13.90 -17.98
CA ILE A 459 -2.27 -12.78 -17.56
C ILE A 459 -3.67 -13.26 -17.16
N LEU A 460 -4.18 -14.31 -17.80
CA LEU A 460 -5.51 -14.88 -17.47
C LEU A 460 -5.55 -15.58 -16.10
N LEU A 461 -4.39 -15.81 -15.49
CA LEU A 461 -4.24 -16.42 -14.18
C LEU A 461 -3.96 -15.37 -13.08
N VAL A 462 -3.95 -14.09 -13.41
CA VAL A 462 -3.75 -13.02 -12.42
C VAL A 462 -4.98 -12.92 -11.55
N GLU A 463 -4.81 -13.12 -10.27
CA GLU A 463 -5.85 -12.91 -9.27
C GLU A 463 -5.71 -11.50 -8.68
N VAL A 464 -6.86 -10.89 -8.37
CA VAL A 464 -6.91 -9.62 -7.67
C VAL A 464 -7.13 -9.93 -6.19
N GLU A 465 -6.28 -9.36 -5.34
CA GLU A 465 -6.39 -9.52 -3.90
C GLU A 465 -6.46 -8.17 -3.21
N VAL A 466 -7.52 -7.97 -2.47
CA VAL A 466 -7.78 -6.73 -1.71
C VAL A 466 -7.86 -6.97 -0.20
N ASP A 467 -7.73 -8.23 0.24
CA ASP A 467 -7.69 -8.57 1.65
C ASP A 467 -6.39 -8.07 2.29
N PHE A 468 -6.50 -7.04 3.11
CA PHE A 468 -5.37 -6.41 3.80
C PHE A 468 -4.67 -7.36 4.77
N THR A 469 -5.37 -8.35 5.29
CA THR A 469 -4.79 -9.32 6.23
C THR A 469 -3.71 -10.18 5.57
N LYS A 470 -3.79 -10.39 4.25
CA LYS A 470 -2.80 -11.13 3.45
C LYS A 470 -1.56 -10.31 3.08
N PHE A 471 -1.56 -9.01 3.37
CA PHE A 471 -0.42 -8.16 3.07
C PHE A 471 0.76 -8.37 4.01
N PHE A 472 0.50 -9.00 5.15
CA PHE A 472 1.54 -9.33 6.11
C PHE A 472 2.19 -10.66 5.80
N LYS A 473 3.50 -10.73 6.08
CA LYS A 473 4.29 -11.92 5.83
C LYS A 473 3.82 -13.08 6.73
N PRO A 474 3.64 -14.30 6.18
CA PRO A 474 3.37 -15.47 7.01
C PRO A 474 4.43 -15.67 8.12
N GLY A 475 3.99 -15.97 9.34
CA GLY A 475 4.85 -16.08 10.52
C GLY A 475 5.25 -14.75 11.16
N SER A 476 4.65 -13.63 10.76
CA SER A 476 4.70 -12.40 11.55
C SER A 476 3.62 -12.42 12.63
N GLU A 477 3.90 -11.77 13.76
CA GLU A 477 3.00 -11.73 14.92
C GLU A 477 1.58 -11.30 14.55
N ILE A 478 1.44 -10.22 13.75
CA ILE A 478 0.13 -9.75 13.27
C ILE A 478 -0.56 -10.81 12.40
N ARG A 479 0.17 -11.49 11.51
CA ARG A 479 -0.42 -12.53 10.65
C ARG A 479 -0.85 -13.73 11.47
N ASP A 480 -0.03 -14.17 12.41
CA ASP A 480 -0.33 -15.30 13.28
C ASP A 480 -1.54 -14.99 14.18
N SER A 481 -1.67 -13.75 14.69
CA SER A 481 -2.85 -13.30 15.44
C SER A 481 -4.12 -13.29 14.57
N ILE A 482 -4.05 -12.77 13.35
CA ILE A 482 -5.18 -12.78 12.42
C ILE A 482 -5.61 -14.21 12.08
N ASP A 483 -4.65 -15.09 11.78
CA ASP A 483 -4.93 -16.48 11.46
C ASP A 483 -5.54 -17.21 12.68
N PHE A 484 -5.09 -16.89 13.89
CA PHE A 484 -5.70 -17.38 15.13
C PHE A 484 -7.15 -16.90 15.27
N MET A 485 -7.42 -15.61 15.11
CA MET A 485 -8.77 -15.04 15.21
C MET A 485 -9.73 -15.71 14.20
N ASN A 486 -9.24 -15.99 12.99
CA ASN A 486 -10.02 -16.66 11.96
C ASN A 486 -10.30 -18.15 12.26
N GLN A 487 -9.40 -18.83 12.96
CA GLN A 487 -9.53 -20.27 13.22
C GLN A 487 -10.26 -20.57 14.54
N GLU A 488 -9.96 -19.83 15.59
CA GLU A 488 -10.38 -20.13 16.95
C GLU A 488 -11.48 -19.20 17.47
N MET A 489 -11.58 -17.97 16.93
CA MET A 489 -12.49 -16.94 17.42
C MET A 489 -13.57 -16.54 16.41
N THR A 490 -13.90 -15.27 16.35
CA THR A 490 -15.00 -14.70 15.55
C THR A 490 -14.61 -14.21 14.16
N GLY A 491 -13.34 -14.33 13.79
CA GLY A 491 -12.80 -13.73 12.56
C GLY A 491 -12.40 -12.27 12.76
N VAL A 492 -12.06 -11.60 11.66
CA VAL A 492 -11.52 -10.22 11.67
C VAL A 492 -12.24 -9.26 10.72
N MET A 493 -13.24 -9.76 9.99
CA MET A 493 -14.01 -8.99 8.99
C MET A 493 -15.48 -8.94 9.36
N ASP A 494 -16.16 -7.92 8.84
CA ASP A 494 -17.59 -7.71 9.01
C ASP A 494 -18.30 -7.46 7.68
N ILE A 495 -19.60 -7.75 7.68
CA ILE A 495 -20.55 -7.26 6.70
C ILE A 495 -21.79 -6.77 7.44
N ASP A 496 -22.27 -5.62 7.03
CA ASP A 496 -23.40 -4.96 7.65
C ASP A 496 -24.58 -4.85 6.66
N ILE A 497 -25.79 -5.06 7.15
CA ILE A 497 -27.00 -4.89 6.38
C ILE A 497 -27.92 -3.93 7.12
N ARG A 498 -28.00 -2.70 6.59
CA ARG A 498 -28.90 -1.69 7.08
C ARG A 498 -30.32 -1.94 6.55
N ILE A 499 -31.29 -1.86 7.45
CA ILE A 499 -32.71 -2.15 7.16
C ILE A 499 -33.52 -0.91 7.55
N GLU A 500 -34.37 -0.44 6.64
CA GLU A 500 -35.36 0.60 6.90
C GLU A 500 -36.76 -0.01 6.91
N GLY A 501 -37.56 0.21 7.96
CA GLY A 501 -38.93 -0.29 8.10
C GLY A 501 -39.39 -0.25 9.56
N ASP A 502 -40.66 -0.55 9.84
CA ASP A 502 -41.19 -0.64 11.23
C ASP A 502 -40.66 -1.91 11.92
N LEU A 503 -39.53 -1.80 12.63
CA LEU A 503 -38.87 -2.90 13.35
C LEU A 503 -39.63 -3.32 14.64
N LYS A 504 -40.78 -2.78 14.91
CA LYS A 504 -41.76 -3.31 15.89
C LYS A 504 -42.81 -4.22 15.21
N SER A 505 -42.83 -4.27 13.88
CA SER A 505 -43.75 -5.14 13.14
C SER A 505 -43.19 -6.55 13.04
N PRO A 506 -43.98 -7.61 13.41
CA PRO A 506 -43.51 -8.99 13.23
C PRO A 506 -43.19 -9.34 11.78
N ASP A 507 -43.87 -8.77 10.81
CA ASP A 507 -43.60 -9.01 9.37
C ASP A 507 -42.24 -8.46 8.95
N ALA A 508 -41.83 -7.32 9.47
CA ALA A 508 -40.52 -6.75 9.21
C ALA A 508 -39.45 -7.59 9.92
N LEU A 509 -39.65 -7.92 11.21
CA LEU A 509 -38.69 -8.71 12.00
C LEU A 509 -38.46 -10.12 11.40
N ASN A 510 -39.54 -10.77 10.88
CA ASN A 510 -39.40 -12.07 10.20
C ASN A 510 -38.54 -11.99 8.93
N LYS A 511 -38.54 -10.84 8.22
CA LYS A 511 -37.67 -10.63 7.06
C LYS A 511 -36.22 -10.37 7.50
N VAL A 512 -36.04 -9.59 8.57
CA VAL A 512 -34.71 -9.40 9.18
C VAL A 512 -34.13 -10.74 9.56
N GLN A 513 -34.94 -11.59 10.22
CA GLN A 513 -34.54 -12.95 10.57
C GLN A 513 -34.16 -13.79 9.36
N ALA A 514 -34.95 -13.77 8.30
CA ALA A 514 -34.67 -14.54 7.09
C ALA A 514 -33.36 -14.09 6.38
N ILE A 515 -33.08 -12.79 6.38
CA ILE A 515 -31.78 -12.26 5.87
C ILE A 515 -30.64 -12.70 6.77
N GLN A 516 -30.81 -12.58 8.08
CA GLN A 516 -29.81 -12.99 9.07
C GLN A 516 -29.49 -14.48 8.97
N GLU A 517 -30.50 -15.34 8.88
CA GLU A 517 -30.35 -16.79 8.70
C GLU A 517 -29.63 -17.15 7.39
N PHE A 518 -29.92 -16.41 6.31
CA PHE A 518 -29.22 -16.59 5.03
C PHE A 518 -27.73 -16.26 5.15
N VAL A 519 -27.40 -15.18 5.81
CA VAL A 519 -26.00 -14.75 6.04
C VAL A 519 -25.29 -15.73 6.99
N ASP A 520 -25.94 -16.14 8.09
CA ASP A 520 -25.38 -17.07 9.08
C ASP A 520 -25.13 -18.47 8.50
N ALA A 521 -25.87 -18.85 7.45
CA ALA A 521 -25.67 -20.13 6.76
C ALA A 521 -24.36 -20.19 5.93
N HIS A 522 -23.69 -19.07 5.70
CA HIS A 522 -22.43 -19.07 4.97
C HIS A 522 -21.29 -19.65 5.82
N PRO A 523 -20.48 -20.59 5.28
CA PRO A 523 -19.50 -21.36 6.09
C PRO A 523 -18.42 -20.51 6.78
N ASN A 524 -18.14 -19.32 6.26
CA ASN A 524 -17.12 -18.42 6.81
C ASN A 524 -17.70 -17.34 7.74
N VAL A 525 -19.02 -17.31 7.94
CA VAL A 525 -19.68 -16.47 8.94
C VAL A 525 -19.67 -17.21 10.29
N TYR A 526 -19.16 -16.53 11.30
CA TYR A 526 -19.06 -17.11 12.65
C TYR A 526 -20.26 -16.77 13.52
N SER A 527 -20.74 -15.55 13.40
CA SER A 527 -21.92 -15.09 14.11
C SER A 527 -22.57 -13.91 13.37
N THR A 528 -23.89 -13.87 13.47
CA THR A 528 -24.69 -12.73 13.08
C THR A 528 -25.39 -12.16 14.31
N PHE A 529 -25.71 -10.88 14.26
CA PHE A 529 -26.41 -10.22 15.34
C PHE A 529 -27.31 -9.09 14.84
N SER A 530 -28.51 -9.02 15.40
CA SER A 530 -29.50 -7.98 15.13
C SER A 530 -30.43 -7.78 16.30
N ILE A 531 -31.32 -6.80 16.22
CA ILE A 531 -32.37 -6.58 17.20
C ILE A 531 -33.32 -7.79 17.32
N VAL A 532 -33.38 -8.66 16.33
CA VAL A 532 -34.21 -9.89 16.38
C VAL A 532 -33.73 -10.82 17.46
N ASP A 533 -32.40 -10.96 17.65
CA ASP A 533 -31.84 -11.82 18.69
C ASP A 533 -32.23 -11.30 20.09
N VAL A 534 -32.16 -10.01 20.29
CA VAL A 534 -32.56 -9.36 21.54
C VAL A 534 -34.05 -9.57 21.81
N ILE A 535 -34.91 -9.37 20.81
CA ILE A 535 -36.37 -9.57 20.95
C ILE A 535 -36.69 -11.03 21.30
N LYS A 536 -36.05 -11.99 20.66
CA LYS A 536 -36.24 -13.42 20.96
C LYS A 536 -35.78 -13.76 22.36
N GLN A 537 -34.63 -13.24 22.79
CA GLN A 537 -34.13 -13.43 24.15
C GLN A 537 -35.08 -12.82 25.17
N MET A 538 -35.52 -11.57 25.01
CA MET A 538 -36.51 -10.94 25.88
C MET A 538 -37.81 -11.75 25.95
N HIS A 539 -38.32 -12.21 24.78
CA HIS A 539 -39.57 -12.98 24.73
C HIS A 539 -39.45 -14.27 25.50
N ARG A 540 -38.36 -15.03 25.32
CA ARG A 540 -38.08 -16.26 26.07
C ARG A 540 -37.96 -15.98 27.56
N THR A 541 -37.19 -14.94 27.94
CA THR A 541 -36.98 -14.62 29.36
C THR A 541 -38.28 -14.27 30.07
N VAL A 542 -39.13 -13.40 29.47
CA VAL A 542 -40.44 -13.03 30.05
C VAL A 542 -41.38 -14.21 30.16
N MET A 543 -41.17 -15.28 29.39
CA MET A 543 -41.97 -16.51 29.41
C MET A 543 -41.27 -17.65 30.23
N ASP A 544 -40.69 -17.27 31.37
CA ASP A 544 -40.03 -18.18 32.35
C ASP A 544 -38.88 -19.01 31.74
N ASP A 545 -38.12 -18.43 30.82
CA ASP A 545 -36.95 -18.99 30.12
C ASP A 545 -37.32 -20.28 29.32
N ASP A 546 -38.58 -20.43 28.90
CA ASP A 546 -39.04 -21.54 28.07
C ASP A 546 -38.51 -21.40 26.64
N PRO A 547 -37.71 -22.37 26.14
CA PRO A 547 -37.16 -22.33 24.78
C PRO A 547 -38.20 -22.25 23.66
N GLU A 548 -39.45 -22.67 23.88
CA GLU A 548 -40.52 -22.59 22.87
C GLU A 548 -40.84 -21.13 22.51
N PHE A 549 -40.54 -20.18 23.40
CA PHE A 549 -40.77 -18.75 23.21
C PHE A 549 -39.53 -17.98 22.70
N GLU A 550 -38.45 -18.64 22.33
CA GLU A 550 -37.33 -18.04 21.63
C GLU A 550 -37.73 -17.70 20.17
N THR A 551 -38.76 -16.88 20.03
CA THR A 551 -39.39 -16.55 18.78
C THR A 551 -39.83 -15.09 18.74
N ILE A 552 -40.04 -14.54 17.54
CA ILE A 552 -40.58 -13.20 17.36
C ILE A 552 -42.04 -13.23 17.82
N PRO A 553 -42.51 -12.32 18.72
CA PRO A 553 -43.93 -12.25 19.12
C PRO A 553 -44.86 -11.97 17.97
N GLU A 554 -46.09 -12.55 18.02
CA GLU A 554 -47.08 -12.53 16.93
C GLU A 554 -47.66 -11.14 16.60
N SER A 555 -47.52 -10.16 17.48
CA SER A 555 -48.12 -8.83 17.26
C SER A 555 -47.15 -7.69 17.63
N ARG A 556 -47.31 -6.56 16.90
CA ARG A 556 -46.56 -5.34 17.15
C ARG A 556 -46.69 -4.84 18.61
N GLY A 557 -47.88 -5.05 19.21
CA GLY A 557 -48.12 -4.68 20.63
C GLY A 557 -47.26 -5.48 21.60
N LYS A 558 -47.11 -6.83 21.35
CA LYS A 558 -46.26 -7.68 22.20
C LYS A 558 -44.78 -7.27 22.06
N VAL A 559 -44.31 -7.00 20.85
CA VAL A 559 -42.94 -6.51 20.61
C VAL A 559 -42.68 -5.18 21.33
N ASN A 560 -43.61 -4.22 21.21
CA ASN A 560 -43.50 -2.93 21.89
C ASN A 560 -43.53 -3.10 23.44
N ASN A 561 -44.27 -4.06 23.96
CA ASN A 561 -44.32 -4.33 25.39
C ASN A 561 -42.97 -4.87 25.90
N LEU A 562 -42.24 -5.69 25.13
CA LEU A 562 -40.91 -6.16 25.49
C LEU A 562 -39.94 -5.00 25.62
N PHE A 563 -39.91 -4.08 24.67
CA PHE A 563 -39.06 -2.88 24.77
C PHE A 563 -39.47 -1.99 25.96
N THR A 564 -40.77 -1.90 26.27
CA THR A 564 -41.24 -1.16 27.44
C THR A 564 -40.80 -1.81 28.75
N LEU A 565 -40.86 -3.16 28.82
CA LEU A 565 -40.37 -3.91 29.99
C LEU A 565 -38.85 -3.72 30.16
N TYR A 566 -38.09 -3.79 29.04
CA TYR A 566 -36.65 -3.56 29.07
C TYR A 566 -36.32 -2.15 29.61
N SER A 567 -36.99 -1.13 29.09
CA SER A 567 -36.75 0.28 29.53
C SER A 567 -37.14 0.58 30.97
N MET A 568 -37.73 -0.36 31.68
CA MET A 568 -38.04 -0.22 33.13
C MET A 568 -36.85 -0.63 34.02
N SER A 569 -35.94 -1.47 33.52
CA SER A 569 -34.83 -2.03 34.29
C SER A 569 -33.47 -1.91 33.61
N GLY A 570 -33.43 -1.72 32.27
CA GLY A 570 -32.25 -1.51 31.45
C GLY A 570 -32.21 -0.11 30.82
N ASP A 571 -31.15 0.20 30.11
CA ASP A 571 -30.98 1.44 29.35
C ASP A 571 -31.46 1.25 27.93
N PRO A 572 -32.42 2.03 27.40
CA PRO A 572 -32.81 1.98 25.99
C PRO A 572 -31.66 2.21 25.02
N ASP A 573 -30.60 2.90 25.43
CA ASP A 573 -29.42 3.17 24.60
C ASP A 573 -28.55 1.93 24.39
N ASP A 574 -28.75 0.83 25.13
CA ASP A 574 -28.07 -0.47 24.95
C ASP A 574 -28.30 -1.07 23.55
N PHE A 575 -29.33 -0.63 22.84
CA PHE A 575 -29.65 -1.09 21.47
C PHE A 575 -29.26 -0.08 20.39
N SER A 576 -28.63 1.03 20.74
CA SER A 576 -28.29 2.10 19.78
C SER A 576 -27.36 1.63 18.65
N SER A 577 -26.58 0.60 18.87
CA SER A 577 -25.77 -0.05 17.83
C SER A 577 -26.56 -0.96 16.88
N LEU A 578 -27.83 -1.29 17.18
CA LEU A 578 -28.67 -2.23 16.45
C LEU A 578 -29.90 -1.59 15.82
N VAL A 579 -30.45 -0.57 16.46
CA VAL A 579 -31.67 0.15 16.00
C VAL A 579 -31.59 1.61 16.38
N ASP A 580 -32.25 2.43 15.56
CA ASP A 580 -32.49 3.83 15.89
C ASP A 580 -33.53 3.98 17.00
N TYR A 581 -33.59 5.17 17.62
CA TYR A 581 -34.50 5.47 18.73
C TYR A 581 -35.99 5.26 18.36
N ASP A 582 -36.36 5.46 17.08
CA ASP A 582 -37.73 5.32 16.60
C ASP A 582 -38.07 3.90 16.14
N TYR A 583 -37.11 2.99 16.14
CA TYR A 583 -37.20 1.61 15.61
C TYR A 583 -37.64 1.57 14.14
N GLN A 584 -37.17 2.53 13.35
CA GLN A 584 -37.42 2.61 11.90
C GLN A 584 -36.22 2.17 11.07
N THR A 585 -35.04 2.18 11.65
CA THR A 585 -33.83 1.66 11.02
C THR A 585 -33.14 0.69 11.96
N GLY A 586 -32.54 -0.34 11.38
CA GLY A 586 -31.80 -1.36 12.12
C GLY A 586 -30.61 -1.89 11.33
N LEU A 587 -29.73 -2.54 12.06
CA LEU A 587 -28.50 -3.12 11.54
C LEU A 587 -28.48 -4.63 11.80
N ILE A 588 -28.09 -5.42 10.79
CA ILE A 588 -27.59 -6.77 10.98
C ILE A 588 -26.09 -6.70 10.78
N THR A 589 -25.32 -7.09 11.79
CA THR A 589 -23.87 -7.24 11.70
C THR A 589 -23.50 -8.71 11.68
N ALA A 590 -22.68 -9.11 10.72
CA ALA A 590 -22.13 -10.46 10.63
C ALA A 590 -20.60 -10.41 10.73
N LEU A 591 -20.06 -11.17 11.68
CA LEU A 591 -18.63 -11.35 11.85
C LEU A 591 -18.16 -12.60 11.11
N MET A 592 -17.06 -12.47 10.38
CA MET A 592 -16.57 -13.56 9.55
C MET A 592 -15.05 -13.59 9.43
N GLY A 593 -14.54 -14.74 9.02
CA GLY A 593 -13.12 -14.91 8.73
C GLY A 593 -12.72 -14.34 7.37
N SER A 594 -11.41 -14.17 7.20
CA SER A 594 -10.83 -13.81 5.90
C SER A 594 -11.22 -14.85 4.84
N ILE A 595 -11.73 -14.34 3.72
CA ILE A 595 -12.07 -15.14 2.53
C ILE A 595 -11.36 -14.56 1.32
N THR A 596 -11.26 -15.35 0.24
CA THR A 596 -10.64 -14.85 -0.99
C THR A 596 -11.48 -13.75 -1.64
N THR A 597 -10.82 -12.82 -2.31
CA THR A 597 -11.51 -11.71 -3.01
C THR A 597 -12.62 -12.20 -3.94
N SER A 598 -12.43 -13.32 -4.63
CA SER A 598 -13.49 -13.91 -5.48
C SER A 598 -14.71 -14.34 -4.67
N MET A 599 -14.52 -14.92 -3.48
CA MET A 599 -15.61 -15.28 -2.57
C MET A 599 -16.31 -14.06 -1.99
N ILE A 600 -15.57 -12.97 -1.71
CA ILE A 600 -16.16 -11.68 -1.28
C ILE A 600 -17.17 -11.20 -2.33
N VAL A 601 -16.74 -11.14 -3.59
CA VAL A 601 -17.60 -10.68 -4.70
C VAL A 601 -18.85 -11.55 -4.84
N GLU A 602 -18.70 -12.86 -4.79
CA GLU A 602 -19.81 -13.82 -4.89
C GLU A 602 -20.77 -13.68 -3.70
N PHE A 603 -20.26 -13.65 -2.49
CA PHE A 603 -21.07 -13.59 -1.28
C PHE A 603 -21.89 -12.29 -1.18
N VAL A 604 -21.27 -11.14 -1.42
CA VAL A 604 -22.00 -9.86 -1.45
C VAL A 604 -23.08 -9.86 -2.52
N GLN A 605 -22.79 -10.41 -3.72
CA GLN A 605 -23.77 -10.52 -4.79
C GLN A 605 -24.95 -11.45 -4.41
N ASP A 606 -24.70 -12.55 -3.72
CA ASP A 606 -25.73 -13.47 -3.25
C ASP A 606 -26.65 -12.82 -2.22
N ILE A 607 -26.07 -12.03 -1.28
CA ILE A 607 -26.87 -11.25 -0.32
C ILE A 607 -27.75 -10.23 -1.06
N GLU A 608 -27.18 -9.49 -2.01
CA GLU A 608 -27.94 -8.52 -2.81
C GLU A 608 -29.08 -9.18 -3.61
N ASN A 609 -28.83 -10.34 -4.21
CA ASN A 609 -29.84 -11.12 -4.92
C ASN A 609 -30.97 -11.61 -3.98
N MET A 610 -30.61 -12.09 -2.80
CA MET A 610 -31.58 -12.50 -1.77
C MET A 610 -32.45 -11.31 -1.35
N ILE A 611 -31.85 -10.17 -1.07
CA ILE A 611 -32.55 -8.93 -0.72
C ILE A 611 -33.50 -8.50 -1.84
N GLN A 612 -33.04 -8.50 -3.10
CA GLN A 612 -33.90 -8.15 -4.24
C GLN A 612 -35.11 -9.06 -4.37
N SER A 613 -34.99 -10.35 -4.05
CA SER A 613 -36.09 -11.28 -4.05
C SER A 613 -37.18 -10.95 -3.02
N MET A 614 -36.82 -10.24 -1.96
CA MET A 614 -37.70 -9.79 -0.87
C MET A 614 -38.26 -8.38 -1.05
N THR A 615 -37.74 -7.63 -2.04
CA THR A 615 -38.12 -6.22 -2.27
C THR A 615 -39.61 -6.09 -2.66
N GLY A 616 -40.32 -5.13 -2.08
CA GLY A 616 -41.74 -4.83 -2.36
C GLY A 616 -42.66 -4.95 -1.17
N ASN A 617 -42.20 -5.38 0.01
CA ASN A 617 -43.01 -5.74 1.17
C ASN A 617 -42.70 -4.90 2.45
N GLY A 618 -42.45 -3.61 2.32
CA GLY A 618 -42.42 -2.69 3.48
C GLY A 618 -41.09 -2.54 4.20
N ILE A 619 -40.00 -3.18 3.76
CA ILE A 619 -38.62 -2.92 4.20
C ILE A 619 -37.76 -2.50 3.02
N LYS A 620 -36.79 -1.61 3.26
CA LYS A 620 -35.71 -1.28 2.34
C LYS A 620 -34.42 -1.73 3.00
N THR A 621 -33.54 -2.36 2.24
CA THR A 621 -32.28 -2.92 2.75
C THR A 621 -31.12 -2.44 1.92
N THR A 622 -30.00 -2.21 2.58
CA THR A 622 -28.74 -1.75 1.97
C THR A 622 -27.58 -2.54 2.58
N VAL A 623 -26.79 -3.20 1.74
CA VAL A 623 -25.61 -3.95 2.17
C VAL A 623 -24.42 -2.99 2.23
N THR A 624 -23.63 -3.06 3.29
CA THR A 624 -22.42 -2.24 3.53
C THR A 624 -21.42 -3.02 4.39
N GLY A 625 -20.45 -2.35 4.98
CA GLY A 625 -19.37 -2.98 5.76
C GLY A 625 -18.10 -3.20 4.96
N MET A 626 -17.06 -3.70 5.63
CA MET A 626 -15.73 -3.83 5.05
C MET A 626 -15.69 -4.71 3.79
N LEU A 627 -16.51 -5.78 3.74
CA LEU A 627 -16.54 -6.65 2.56
C LEU A 627 -17.05 -5.94 1.31
N VAL A 628 -18.05 -5.07 1.44
CA VAL A 628 -18.56 -4.29 0.31
C VAL A 628 -17.51 -3.31 -0.20
N ILE A 629 -16.80 -2.67 0.72
CA ILE A 629 -15.67 -1.79 0.40
C ILE A 629 -14.56 -2.55 -0.34
N MET A 630 -14.21 -3.75 0.12
CA MET A 630 -13.24 -4.61 -0.56
C MET A 630 -13.70 -5.01 -1.96
N ARG A 631 -14.99 -5.32 -2.16
CA ARG A 631 -15.55 -5.61 -3.50
C ARG A 631 -15.32 -4.42 -4.45
N GLU A 632 -15.62 -3.20 -4.01
CA GLU A 632 -15.44 -2.00 -4.84
C GLU A 632 -13.96 -1.73 -5.15
N LEU A 633 -13.07 -2.01 -4.20
CA LEU A 633 -11.64 -1.90 -4.44
C LEU A 633 -11.13 -2.81 -5.57
N VAL A 634 -11.72 -3.98 -5.78
CA VAL A 634 -11.36 -4.88 -6.90
C VAL A 634 -11.49 -4.17 -8.24
N ASP A 635 -12.65 -3.55 -8.49
CA ASP A 635 -12.90 -2.83 -9.74
C ASP A 635 -11.99 -1.61 -9.89
N LEU A 636 -11.78 -0.86 -8.81
CA LEU A 636 -10.87 0.28 -8.80
C LEU A 636 -9.42 -0.13 -9.09
N VAL A 637 -8.94 -1.24 -8.53
CA VAL A 637 -7.58 -1.77 -8.75
C VAL A 637 -7.40 -2.13 -10.23
N ILE A 638 -8.35 -2.88 -10.81
CA ILE A 638 -8.29 -3.30 -12.22
C ILE A 638 -8.32 -2.07 -13.13
N ARG A 639 -9.26 -1.14 -12.91
CA ARG A 639 -9.37 0.09 -13.71
C ARG A 639 -8.13 0.97 -13.56
N SER A 640 -7.55 1.08 -12.37
CA SER A 640 -6.34 1.86 -12.12
C SER A 640 -5.14 1.30 -12.87
N ALA A 641 -4.92 -0.02 -12.81
CA ALA A 641 -3.85 -0.69 -13.53
C ALA A 641 -4.01 -0.49 -15.05
N PHE A 642 -5.21 -0.76 -15.57
CA PHE A 642 -5.49 -0.64 -17.00
C PHE A 642 -5.36 0.80 -17.51
N THR A 643 -5.94 1.78 -16.80
CA THR A 643 -5.89 3.18 -17.18
C THR A 643 -4.46 3.71 -17.20
N SER A 644 -3.68 3.40 -16.17
CA SER A 644 -2.28 3.82 -16.09
C SER A 644 -1.43 3.23 -17.22
N ILE A 645 -1.64 1.96 -17.60
CA ILE A 645 -0.97 1.32 -18.73
C ILE A 645 -1.29 2.04 -20.04
N VAL A 646 -2.57 2.20 -20.34
CA VAL A 646 -3.02 2.78 -21.62
C VAL A 646 -2.54 4.22 -21.76
N VAL A 647 -2.74 5.03 -20.72
CA VAL A 647 -2.33 6.45 -20.73
C VAL A 647 -0.82 6.57 -20.83
N SER A 648 -0.05 5.80 -20.06
CA SER A 648 1.42 5.84 -20.12
C SER A 648 1.95 5.47 -21.50
N ILE A 649 1.50 4.36 -22.08
CA ILE A 649 1.94 3.92 -23.41
C ILE A 649 1.59 4.96 -24.46
N PHE A 650 0.37 5.50 -24.42
CA PHE A 650 -0.07 6.53 -25.36
C PHE A 650 0.78 7.80 -25.25
N MET A 651 1.03 8.28 -24.04
CA MET A 651 1.82 9.49 -23.80
C MET A 651 3.29 9.30 -24.21
N ILE A 652 3.88 8.15 -23.91
CA ILE A 652 5.25 7.84 -24.35
C ILE A 652 5.35 7.74 -25.88
N PHE A 653 4.36 7.10 -26.51
CA PHE A 653 4.28 7.07 -27.97
C PHE A 653 4.22 8.51 -28.54
N LEU A 654 3.38 9.36 -27.97
CA LEU A 654 3.23 10.75 -28.40
C LEU A 654 4.54 11.55 -28.25
N ILE A 655 5.19 11.46 -27.08
CA ILE A 655 6.49 12.11 -26.82
C ILE A 655 7.53 11.63 -27.82
N SER A 656 7.64 10.32 -28.01
CA SER A 656 8.58 9.71 -28.95
C SER A 656 8.29 10.14 -30.39
N TRP A 657 7.01 10.24 -30.76
CA TRP A 657 6.61 10.71 -32.08
C TRP A 657 6.99 12.19 -32.34
N ILE A 658 6.68 13.05 -31.37
CA ILE A 658 7.06 14.49 -31.44
C ILE A 658 8.58 14.62 -31.53
N PHE A 659 9.31 13.82 -30.76
CA PHE A 659 10.76 13.93 -30.71
C PHE A 659 11.46 13.34 -31.95
N PHE A 660 11.07 12.16 -32.40
CA PHE A 660 11.68 11.50 -33.54
C PHE A 660 11.07 11.93 -34.89
N ARG A 661 9.90 12.56 -34.89
CA ARG A 661 9.15 13.03 -36.07
C ARG A 661 8.83 11.94 -37.10
N LYS A 662 8.91 10.66 -36.74
CA LYS A 662 8.51 9.50 -37.53
C LYS A 662 7.73 8.53 -36.65
N GLY A 663 6.49 8.17 -37.02
CA GLY A 663 5.65 7.26 -36.26
C GLY A 663 6.27 5.87 -36.08
N LEU A 664 7.07 5.41 -37.05
CA LEU A 664 7.76 4.13 -36.93
C LEU A 664 8.77 4.07 -35.77
N TRP A 665 9.51 5.15 -35.51
CA TRP A 665 10.40 5.24 -34.37
C TRP A 665 9.66 5.27 -33.04
N ALA A 666 8.53 5.99 -33.00
CA ALA A 666 7.66 6.01 -31.84
C ALA A 666 7.09 4.61 -31.54
N LEU A 667 6.65 3.88 -32.58
CA LEU A 667 6.17 2.50 -32.42
C LEU A 667 7.27 1.57 -31.89
N LEU A 668 8.50 1.68 -32.42
CA LEU A 668 9.62 0.90 -31.98
C LEU A 668 10.04 1.21 -30.52
N SER A 669 9.81 2.43 -30.03
CA SER A 669 10.13 2.78 -28.65
C SER A 669 9.17 2.15 -27.64
N VAL A 670 7.89 1.95 -27.99
CA VAL A 670 6.89 1.35 -27.12
C VAL A 670 6.78 -0.19 -27.24
N THR A 671 7.33 -0.77 -28.32
CA THR A 671 7.25 -2.23 -28.54
C THR A 671 7.90 -3.05 -27.41
N PRO A 672 9.14 -2.77 -26.95
CA PRO A 672 9.73 -3.49 -25.83
C PRO A 672 8.95 -3.29 -24.52
N LEU A 673 8.35 -2.11 -24.36
CA LEU A 673 7.54 -1.76 -23.20
C LEU A 673 6.29 -2.63 -23.09
N ILE A 674 5.50 -2.67 -24.17
CA ILE A 674 4.29 -3.49 -24.25
C ILE A 674 4.66 -4.96 -23.97
N SER A 675 5.74 -5.44 -24.55
CA SER A 675 6.21 -6.80 -24.29
C SER A 675 6.60 -7.01 -22.83
N ALA A 676 7.27 -6.04 -22.20
CA ALA A 676 7.66 -6.12 -20.81
C ALA A 676 6.45 -6.11 -19.87
N VAL A 677 5.45 -5.27 -20.14
CA VAL A 677 4.19 -5.25 -19.38
C VAL A 677 3.50 -6.61 -19.46
N ILE A 678 3.32 -7.14 -20.68
CA ILE A 678 2.72 -8.46 -20.88
C ILE A 678 3.50 -9.56 -20.12
N ILE A 679 4.83 -9.53 -20.21
CA ILE A 679 5.68 -10.52 -19.54
C ILE A 679 5.58 -10.39 -18.02
N ASN A 680 5.55 -9.18 -17.47
CA ASN A 680 5.46 -8.98 -16.01
C ASN A 680 4.10 -9.41 -15.45
N PHE A 681 2.99 -8.96 -16.06
CA PHE A 681 1.65 -9.43 -15.62
C PHE A 681 1.46 -10.93 -15.86
N GLY A 682 2.03 -11.47 -16.95
CA GLY A 682 2.03 -12.90 -17.17
C GLY A 682 2.83 -13.68 -16.12
N MET A 683 3.95 -13.12 -15.66
CA MET A 683 4.73 -13.68 -14.55
C MET A 683 3.93 -13.63 -13.23
N MET A 684 3.21 -12.52 -12.96
CA MET A 684 2.34 -12.46 -11.78
C MET A 684 1.40 -13.67 -11.76
N GLY A 685 0.62 -13.89 -12.83
CA GLY A 685 -0.32 -15.00 -12.88
C GLY A 685 0.35 -16.39 -12.85
N LEU A 686 1.51 -16.58 -13.53
CA LEU A 686 2.20 -17.87 -13.53
C LEU A 686 2.84 -18.21 -12.18
N PHE A 687 3.21 -17.24 -11.37
CA PHE A 687 3.84 -17.43 -10.06
C PHE A 687 2.89 -17.16 -8.87
N GLY A 688 1.60 -16.92 -9.14
CA GLY A 688 0.62 -16.64 -8.10
C GLY A 688 0.89 -15.35 -7.33
N MET A 689 1.46 -14.33 -8.00
CA MET A 689 1.61 -12.99 -7.42
C MET A 689 0.35 -12.20 -7.69
N GLU A 690 -0.28 -11.73 -6.64
CA GLU A 690 -1.58 -11.10 -6.70
C GLU A 690 -1.52 -9.63 -7.13
N LEU A 691 -2.55 -9.17 -7.83
CA LEU A 691 -2.75 -7.78 -8.17
C LEU A 691 -3.54 -7.10 -7.05
N SER A 692 -2.89 -6.21 -6.31
CA SER A 692 -3.48 -5.40 -5.24
C SER A 692 -3.43 -3.91 -5.59
N HIS A 693 -4.03 -3.05 -4.77
CA HIS A 693 -3.88 -1.61 -4.92
C HIS A 693 -2.40 -1.16 -4.82
N VAL A 694 -1.58 -1.86 -4.02
CA VAL A 694 -0.14 -1.58 -3.92
C VAL A 694 0.59 -1.98 -5.21
N THR A 695 0.30 -3.17 -5.77
CA THR A 695 0.99 -3.65 -6.99
C THR A 695 0.44 -3.04 -8.28
N ALA A 696 -0.73 -2.44 -8.28
CA ALA A 696 -1.32 -1.81 -9.47
C ALA A 696 -0.49 -0.63 -10.02
N ILE A 697 0.26 0.07 -9.15
CA ILE A 697 1.19 1.13 -9.56
C ILE A 697 2.39 0.60 -10.36
N LEU A 698 2.70 -0.69 -10.23
CA LEU A 698 3.83 -1.34 -10.88
C LEU A 698 3.84 -1.10 -12.39
N SER A 699 2.66 -1.07 -13.01
CA SER A 699 2.50 -0.83 -14.44
C SER A 699 3.14 0.50 -14.88
N ALA A 700 2.87 1.59 -14.15
CA ALA A 700 3.43 2.91 -14.45
C ALA A 700 4.96 2.93 -14.24
N ILE A 701 5.44 2.22 -13.21
CA ILE A 701 6.87 2.13 -12.89
C ILE A 701 7.61 1.37 -13.99
N ILE A 702 7.12 0.19 -14.39
CA ILE A 702 7.73 -0.64 -15.45
C ILE A 702 7.80 0.16 -16.76
N ILE A 703 6.71 0.84 -17.10
CA ILE A 703 6.62 1.62 -18.32
C ILE A 703 7.57 2.82 -18.27
N GLY A 704 7.61 3.52 -17.15
CA GLY A 704 8.45 4.71 -16.96
C GLY A 704 9.94 4.41 -17.02
N VAL A 705 10.38 3.38 -16.28
CA VAL A 705 11.82 3.04 -16.20
C VAL A 705 12.27 2.17 -17.39
N GLY A 706 11.39 1.30 -17.88
CA GLY A 706 11.76 0.39 -18.97
C GLY A 706 11.94 1.06 -20.34
N VAL A 707 11.33 2.23 -20.56
CA VAL A 707 11.43 2.95 -21.84
C VAL A 707 12.82 3.48 -22.12
N ASP A 708 13.60 3.75 -21.10
CA ASP A 708 14.91 4.40 -21.20
C ASP A 708 15.86 3.63 -22.09
N PHE A 709 15.90 2.31 -21.95
CA PHE A 709 16.74 1.45 -22.78
C PHE A 709 16.42 1.56 -24.28
N ALA A 710 15.12 1.54 -24.61
CA ALA A 710 14.66 1.65 -26.00
C ALA A 710 14.95 3.02 -26.58
N LEU A 711 14.73 4.11 -25.84
CA LEU A 711 15.01 5.46 -26.27
C LEU A 711 16.49 5.72 -26.48
N HIS A 712 17.36 5.25 -25.60
CA HIS A 712 18.80 5.33 -25.78
C HIS A 712 19.25 4.58 -27.01
N TYR A 713 18.73 3.35 -27.24
CA TYR A 713 19.06 2.56 -28.45
C TYR A 713 18.62 3.29 -29.73
N ILE A 714 17.38 3.76 -29.79
CA ILE A 714 16.82 4.44 -30.98
C ILE A 714 17.52 5.78 -31.26
N ALA A 715 17.78 6.58 -30.22
CA ALA A 715 18.47 7.85 -30.37
C ALA A 715 19.88 7.64 -30.97
N GLN A 716 20.59 6.64 -30.48
CA GLN A 716 21.95 6.34 -30.99
C GLN A 716 21.92 5.69 -32.37
N TYR A 717 20.94 4.83 -32.65
CA TYR A 717 20.75 4.26 -33.99
C TYR A 717 20.58 5.38 -35.03
N ARG A 718 19.74 6.39 -34.76
CA ARG A 718 19.56 7.54 -35.63
C ARG A 718 20.84 8.39 -35.80
N ASN A 719 21.57 8.57 -34.70
CA ASN A 719 22.79 9.35 -34.72
C ASN A 719 23.87 8.70 -35.58
N ILE A 720 24.10 7.39 -35.41
CA ILE A 720 25.08 6.60 -36.14
C ILE A 720 24.67 6.48 -37.63
N SER A 721 23.39 6.27 -37.90
CA SER A 721 22.84 6.23 -39.25
C SER A 721 23.10 7.52 -40.04
N LYS A 722 23.01 8.70 -39.41
CA LYS A 722 23.29 9.99 -40.04
C LYS A 722 24.78 10.21 -40.35
N ASN A 723 25.67 9.53 -39.64
CA ASN A 723 27.13 9.68 -39.85
C ASN A 723 27.66 8.84 -41.02
N GLY A 724 26.79 8.23 -41.85
CA GLY A 724 27.19 7.55 -43.10
C GLY A 724 27.85 6.21 -42.92
N ILE A 725 27.66 5.56 -41.78
CA ILE A 725 28.15 4.17 -41.55
C ILE A 725 27.39 3.21 -42.46
N PRO A 726 28.10 2.25 -43.12
CA PRO A 726 27.47 1.24 -43.94
C PRO A 726 26.36 0.48 -43.24
N SER A 727 25.23 0.30 -43.90
CA SER A 727 24.01 -0.26 -43.32
C SER A 727 24.15 -1.68 -42.79
N ASP A 728 25.15 -2.44 -43.27
CA ASP A 728 25.50 -3.80 -42.84
C ASP A 728 26.20 -3.83 -41.45
N LYS A 729 26.82 -2.71 -41.03
CA LYS A 729 27.50 -2.56 -39.73
C LYS A 729 26.72 -1.77 -38.70
N LEU A 730 25.64 -1.11 -39.13
CA LEU A 730 24.91 -0.13 -38.32
C LEU A 730 24.41 -0.70 -36.98
N THR A 731 23.66 -1.79 -37.00
CA THR A 731 23.13 -2.41 -35.79
C THR A 731 24.22 -2.87 -34.82
N ARG A 732 25.33 -3.38 -35.34
CA ARG A 732 26.47 -3.79 -34.54
C ARG A 732 27.13 -2.60 -33.84
N GLU A 733 27.42 -1.53 -34.58
CA GLU A 733 28.01 -0.30 -34.04
C GLU A 733 27.13 0.33 -32.95
N VAL A 734 25.79 0.30 -33.15
CA VAL A 734 24.85 0.76 -32.16
C VAL A 734 24.93 -0.06 -30.86
N ILE A 735 24.91 -1.40 -30.98
CA ILE A 735 25.01 -2.28 -29.80
C ILE A 735 26.35 -2.09 -29.09
N GLU A 736 27.45 -1.93 -29.81
CA GLU A 736 28.78 -1.69 -29.22
C GLU A 736 28.86 -0.33 -28.46
N ASP A 737 28.09 0.68 -28.89
CA ASP A 737 28.12 2.02 -28.26
C ASP A 737 27.14 2.14 -27.07
N VAL A 738 25.91 1.59 -27.17
CA VAL A 738 24.89 1.69 -26.12
C VAL A 738 24.78 0.47 -25.20
N GLY A 739 25.31 -0.68 -25.60
CA GLY A 739 25.14 -1.90 -24.82
C GLY A 739 25.74 -1.82 -23.44
N TYR A 740 26.94 -1.23 -23.29
CA TYR A 740 27.56 -1.04 -21.99
C TYR A 740 26.74 -0.11 -21.08
N PRO A 741 26.37 1.10 -21.52
CA PRO A 741 25.47 1.95 -20.75
C PRO A 741 24.16 1.29 -20.33
N ILE A 742 23.50 0.56 -21.23
CA ILE A 742 22.24 -0.17 -20.92
C ILE A 742 22.43 -1.25 -19.85
N ILE A 743 23.49 -2.06 -19.96
CA ILE A 743 23.76 -3.09 -18.94
C ILE A 743 24.15 -2.45 -17.61
N LEU A 744 24.91 -1.35 -17.64
CA LEU A 744 25.31 -0.62 -16.46
C LEU A 744 24.08 -0.07 -15.72
N ASP A 745 23.14 0.49 -16.46
CA ASP A 745 21.90 1.01 -15.93
C ASP A 745 21.00 -0.11 -15.38
N ALA A 746 20.83 -1.20 -16.14
CA ALA A 746 20.11 -2.37 -15.66
C ALA A 746 20.70 -2.95 -14.37
N THR A 747 22.05 -2.92 -14.20
CA THR A 747 22.69 -3.34 -12.94
C THR A 747 22.49 -2.32 -11.81
N SER A 748 22.41 -1.04 -12.12
CA SER A 748 22.10 0.00 -11.12
C SER A 748 20.68 -0.18 -10.60
N ASN A 749 19.75 -0.61 -11.44
CA ASN A 749 18.36 -0.89 -11.09
C ASN A 749 18.18 -2.13 -10.18
N LEU A 750 19.26 -2.90 -9.90
CA LEU A 750 19.22 -3.91 -8.82
C LEU A 750 18.96 -3.32 -7.43
N GLY A 751 19.04 -1.99 -7.26
CA GLY A 751 18.60 -1.28 -6.07
C GLY A 751 17.14 -1.57 -5.67
N PHE A 752 16.27 -1.88 -6.65
CA PHE A 752 14.90 -2.34 -6.37
C PHE A 752 14.86 -3.64 -5.56
N GLY A 753 15.95 -4.41 -5.54
CA GLY A 753 16.07 -5.62 -4.72
C GLY A 753 15.94 -5.40 -3.23
N ALA A 754 16.13 -4.18 -2.74
CA ALA A 754 15.86 -3.85 -1.35
C ALA A 754 14.39 -4.13 -0.99
N LEU A 755 13.44 -3.87 -1.90
CA LEU A 755 12.00 -4.07 -1.70
C LEU A 755 11.62 -5.55 -1.43
N LEU A 756 12.46 -6.52 -1.84
CA LEU A 756 12.25 -7.94 -1.53
C LEU A 756 12.31 -8.26 -0.03
N PHE A 757 12.86 -7.37 0.76
CA PHE A 757 13.03 -7.53 2.20
C PHE A 757 11.93 -6.81 3.02
N SER A 758 10.94 -6.21 2.35
CA SER A 758 9.81 -5.56 3.00
C SER A 758 9.05 -6.53 3.93
N VAL A 759 8.46 -6.01 4.98
CA VAL A 759 7.52 -6.75 5.82
C VAL A 759 6.18 -6.96 5.10
N PHE A 760 5.90 -6.14 4.09
CA PHE A 760 4.67 -6.21 3.29
C PHE A 760 4.86 -7.03 2.02
N VAL A 761 4.09 -8.09 1.86
CA VAL A 761 4.14 -9.00 0.70
C VAL A 761 3.92 -8.26 -0.65
N PRO A 762 2.94 -7.35 -0.81
CA PRO A 762 2.78 -6.63 -2.08
C PRO A 762 4.00 -5.78 -2.47
N VAL A 763 4.71 -5.21 -1.48
CA VAL A 763 5.96 -4.44 -1.72
C VAL A 763 7.10 -5.37 -2.17
N GLN A 764 7.17 -6.60 -1.62
CA GLN A 764 8.11 -7.63 -2.11
C GLN A 764 7.85 -7.98 -3.58
N TYR A 765 6.56 -8.12 -3.96
CA TYR A 765 6.17 -8.37 -5.35
C TYR A 765 6.63 -7.23 -6.27
N ILE A 766 6.45 -5.97 -5.84
CA ILE A 766 6.98 -4.81 -6.59
C ILE A 766 8.50 -4.95 -6.80
N GLY A 767 9.25 -5.27 -5.75
CA GLY A 767 10.71 -5.44 -5.84
C GLY A 767 11.14 -6.49 -6.84
N GLY A 768 10.57 -7.69 -6.75
CA GLY A 768 10.86 -8.82 -7.63
C GLY A 768 10.50 -8.53 -9.09
N LEU A 769 9.30 -8.01 -9.31
CA LEU A 769 8.79 -7.69 -10.64
C LEU A 769 9.54 -6.53 -11.29
N LEU A 770 10.00 -5.52 -10.53
CA LEU A 770 10.83 -4.44 -11.06
C LEU A 770 12.21 -4.94 -11.50
N ILE A 771 12.89 -5.76 -10.70
CA ILE A 771 14.17 -6.36 -11.12
C ILE A 771 13.96 -7.14 -12.41
N PHE A 772 12.93 -7.98 -12.44
CA PHE A 772 12.61 -8.78 -13.61
C PHE A 772 12.28 -7.89 -14.83
N ALA A 773 11.52 -6.81 -14.65
CA ALA A 773 11.21 -5.84 -15.68
C ALA A 773 12.48 -5.19 -16.25
N MET A 774 13.40 -4.77 -15.39
CA MET A 774 14.65 -4.14 -15.83
C MET A 774 15.54 -5.10 -16.61
N VAL A 775 15.64 -6.34 -16.16
CA VAL A 775 16.37 -7.37 -16.90
C VAL A 775 15.68 -7.69 -18.24
N SER A 776 14.36 -7.93 -18.24
CA SER A 776 13.62 -8.28 -19.46
C SER A 776 13.60 -7.15 -20.49
N THR A 777 13.46 -5.88 -20.08
CA THR A 777 13.47 -4.72 -20.99
C THR A 777 14.86 -4.42 -21.54
N SER A 778 15.92 -4.55 -20.74
CA SER A 778 17.30 -4.36 -21.20
C SER A 778 17.70 -5.46 -22.19
N VAL A 779 17.40 -6.72 -21.88
CA VAL A 779 17.62 -7.86 -22.77
C VAL A 779 16.75 -7.73 -24.03
N GLY A 780 15.47 -7.41 -23.90
CA GLY A 780 14.55 -7.19 -25.01
C GLY A 780 15.01 -6.09 -25.95
N THR A 781 15.53 -4.98 -25.39
CA THR A 781 16.09 -3.89 -26.19
C THR A 781 17.34 -4.30 -26.95
N LEU A 782 18.30 -4.95 -26.29
CA LEU A 782 19.56 -5.36 -26.91
C LEU A 782 19.40 -6.58 -27.83
N THR A 783 18.29 -7.33 -27.76
CA THR A 783 18.00 -8.49 -28.61
C THR A 783 16.88 -8.19 -29.61
N ILE A 784 15.63 -8.16 -29.14
CA ILE A 784 14.43 -8.11 -29.98
C ILE A 784 14.34 -6.77 -30.74
N LEU A 785 14.50 -5.65 -30.05
CA LEU A 785 14.48 -4.34 -30.71
C LEU A 785 15.63 -4.21 -31.70
N ALA A 786 16.83 -4.68 -31.37
CA ALA A 786 17.98 -4.67 -32.26
C ALA A 786 17.75 -5.50 -33.53
N VAL A 787 17.11 -6.68 -33.41
CA VAL A 787 16.76 -7.53 -34.55
C VAL A 787 15.65 -6.88 -35.39
N ILE A 788 14.63 -6.29 -34.80
CA ILE A 788 13.57 -5.58 -35.51
C ILE A 788 14.15 -4.38 -36.29
N ALA A 789 15.02 -3.59 -35.65
CA ALA A 789 15.72 -2.49 -36.27
C ALA A 789 16.58 -2.93 -37.48
N GLU A 790 17.27 -4.07 -37.36
CA GLU A 790 18.04 -4.67 -38.47
C GLU A 790 17.14 -5.09 -39.63
N LEU A 791 16.01 -5.74 -39.35
CA LEU A 791 15.05 -6.16 -40.38
C LEU A 791 14.39 -5.00 -41.10
N MET A 792 14.15 -3.90 -40.38
CA MET A 792 13.49 -2.69 -40.88
C MET A 792 14.49 -1.61 -41.33
N LYS A 793 15.78 -1.89 -41.36
CA LYS A 793 16.84 -0.90 -41.60
C LYS A 793 16.60 -0.03 -42.82
N LYS A 794 16.13 -0.58 -43.95
CA LYS A 794 15.80 0.19 -45.14
C LYS A 794 14.79 1.27 -44.87
N LYS A 795 13.66 0.92 -44.22
CA LYS A 795 12.60 1.88 -43.86
C LYS A 795 13.04 2.88 -42.77
N LEU A 796 14.00 2.53 -41.94
CA LEU A 796 14.51 3.36 -40.86
C LEU A 796 15.58 4.36 -41.34
N THR A 797 16.35 4.01 -42.37
CA THR A 797 17.43 4.84 -42.97
C THR A 797 16.96 5.68 -44.14
N GLU A 798 15.85 5.32 -44.79
CA GLU A 798 15.23 6.17 -45.81
C GLU A 798 14.65 7.43 -45.16
N ASN A 799 15.06 8.59 -45.64
CA ASN A 799 14.72 9.92 -45.09
C ASN A 799 13.21 10.24 -45.01
#